data_7e0954ca85fec0b9ae9adf60cc806d7e
#
_entry.id   7e0954ca85fec0b9ae9adf60cc806d7e
#
_cell.length_a   1.000
_cell.length_b   1.000
_cell.length_c   1.000
_cell.angle_alpha   90.00
_cell.angle_beta   90.00
_cell.angle_gamma   90.00
#
_symmetry.space_group_name_H-M   'P 1'
#
loop_
_entity.id
_entity.type
_entity.pdbx_description
1 polymer ?
#
loop_
_entity_poly.entity_id
_entity_poly.type
_entity_poly.pdbx_seq_one_letter_code
_entity_poly.pdbx_strand_id
1 'polypeptide(L)'
;MFHDYLSAFDTRGMRKALVELFKVLDTRPQDRDPYLQDDNPDLAAFPYVNGGLFSDEDIDIPPFTDEIRELLLVKASENFNWAEISPTIFGAVFESTLNPETRRSGGMHYTSIENIHKVIDPLFLDELKDELDEISTIPVERTKRAKLRAFQHKLASLTFLDPACGSGNFLTETYLSLRRLENKILLELSHGQVTMYSASESPIQVSISQFYGIEINDFAVTVAKTALWIAESQMMKETEKILLVPLEFLPLKTNAFIVEGNALQVDWESVAPKDKLNYIMGNPPFIGQALRTKEQSKDVVDVFGKGSPETKLDYVLCWYKKALDLMKCSPQVHCAFVSTNSICQGESVPTFWKKICSEGAEIQFAHTSFAWSSESNRSAMVYCVIVGFAAKSLPVEKKLFTNGQCKLVSHINGYLLAAPDVWIASRTNNKPNWLPKIEKGSEPSDGGHLFLTPEEAGSLSQKYPSMVKYIRKFTGGNEVINSKPGEVSRYCLWFLHGNPADYAKNSEICNRLQAIRALRAGSSADRIRKKADEAYLFCQIRQPESDYIIIPRHSTSSRRYIPMAYTSKDIICGDSAYVLASESRYLFGILNSNVHNAWCRAICGRLGMAYRYSPAVYNNFPWPTPTDQQKAKIEQTAQAILDARALYPDCSLADLYDELTMPPELRKAHQANDRAVMDAYRFIKGTAARTSESACVAELMKLYQQKVSELEK
;
A
#
# COMPACT_ATOMS: atom_id res chain seq x y z
N MET A 1 29.11 13.55 -34.07
CA MET A 1 28.57 14.96 -34.01
C MET A 1 28.69 15.54 -32.58
N PHE A 2 27.90 15.10 -31.54
CA PHE A 2 28.00 15.67 -30.18
C PHE A 2 29.38 15.52 -29.57
N HIS A 3 29.94 14.30 -29.57
CA HIS A 3 31.30 14.00 -29.12
C HIS A 3 32.33 14.85 -29.88
N ASP A 4 32.26 14.89 -31.21
CA ASP A 4 33.25 15.59 -32.06
C ASP A 4 33.23 17.10 -31.80
N TYR A 5 32.04 17.68 -31.70
CA TYR A 5 31.89 19.12 -31.40
C TYR A 5 32.47 19.47 -30.02
N LEU A 6 32.07 18.75 -28.95
CA LEU A 6 32.53 19.05 -27.58
C LEU A 6 34.00 18.68 -27.32
N SER A 7 34.54 17.70 -28.04
CA SER A 7 35.93 17.29 -27.84
C SER A 7 36.94 18.37 -28.24
N ALA A 8 36.53 19.34 -29.07
CA ALA A 8 37.34 20.48 -29.47
C ALA A 8 37.57 21.50 -28.33
N PHE A 9 36.81 21.40 -27.21
CA PHE A 9 36.88 22.37 -26.11
C PHE A 9 37.59 21.78 -24.89
N ASP A 10 38.34 22.64 -24.18
CA ASP A 10 38.86 22.30 -22.85
C ASP A 10 37.76 22.42 -21.78
N THR A 11 38.08 22.07 -20.54
CA THR A 11 37.14 22.13 -19.43
C THR A 11 36.52 23.51 -19.16
N ARG A 12 37.21 24.58 -19.53
CA ARG A 12 36.73 25.97 -19.39
C ARG A 12 35.78 26.35 -20.53
N GLY A 13 36.11 25.92 -21.74
CA GLY A 13 35.32 26.21 -22.95
C GLY A 13 34.05 25.40 -23.04
N MET A 14 34.04 24.19 -22.48
CA MET A 14 32.97 23.20 -22.63
C MET A 14 31.60 23.73 -22.11
N ARG A 15 31.59 24.44 -20.97
CA ARG A 15 30.36 25.06 -20.46
C ARG A 15 29.70 26.02 -21.49
N LYS A 16 30.52 26.89 -22.07
CA LYS A 16 30.05 27.84 -23.08
C LYS A 16 29.57 27.13 -24.34
N ALA A 17 30.33 26.13 -24.80
CA ALA A 17 29.95 25.30 -25.94
C ALA A 17 28.61 24.57 -25.75
N LEU A 18 28.32 24.07 -24.56
CA LEU A 18 27.02 23.46 -24.24
C LEU A 18 25.87 24.48 -24.26
N VAL A 19 26.06 25.67 -23.70
CA VAL A 19 25.03 26.73 -23.76
C VAL A 19 24.73 27.11 -25.20
N GLU A 20 25.77 27.31 -26.05
CA GLU A 20 25.60 27.59 -27.46
C GLU A 20 24.90 26.44 -28.21
N LEU A 21 25.27 25.20 -27.89
CA LEU A 21 24.61 24.03 -28.47
C LEU A 21 23.12 23.95 -28.09
N PHE A 22 22.77 24.14 -26.81
CA PHE A 22 21.38 24.13 -26.39
C PHE A 22 20.56 25.21 -27.06
N LYS A 23 21.12 26.42 -27.23
CA LYS A 23 20.48 27.48 -27.95
C LYS A 23 20.24 27.16 -29.44
N VAL A 24 21.19 26.50 -30.10
CA VAL A 24 21.01 26.07 -31.50
C VAL A 24 19.96 24.96 -31.60
N LEU A 25 19.93 24.03 -30.66
CA LEU A 25 18.92 22.95 -30.59
C LEU A 25 17.49 23.50 -30.39
N ASP A 26 17.34 24.64 -29.71
CA ASP A 26 16.04 25.28 -29.47
C ASP A 26 15.65 26.32 -30.55
N THR A 27 16.60 26.72 -31.42
CA THR A 27 16.37 27.75 -32.49
C THR A 27 16.09 27.07 -33.81
N ARG A 28 14.96 27.47 -34.48
CA ARG A 28 14.61 26.95 -35.81
C ARG A 28 15.68 27.33 -36.84
N PRO A 29 15.96 26.51 -37.85
CA PRO A 29 17.00 26.83 -38.85
C PRO A 29 16.89 28.20 -39.49
N GLN A 30 15.66 28.66 -39.75
CA GLN A 30 15.38 29.96 -40.35
C GLN A 30 15.58 31.15 -39.41
N ASP A 31 15.57 30.90 -38.11
CA ASP A 31 15.66 31.91 -37.04
C ASP A 31 17.10 31.97 -36.46
N ARG A 32 18.01 31.08 -36.92
CA ARG A 32 19.41 31.03 -36.50
C ARG A 32 20.18 32.20 -37.07
N ASP A 33 21.31 32.53 -36.44
CA ASP A 33 22.24 33.52 -36.95
C ASP A 33 22.63 33.14 -38.39
N PRO A 34 22.46 34.05 -39.40
CA PRO A 34 22.81 33.76 -40.78
C PRO A 34 24.28 33.43 -41.02
N TYR A 35 25.15 33.86 -40.11
CA TYR A 35 26.59 33.62 -40.19
C TYR A 35 27.04 32.37 -39.45
N LEU A 36 26.14 31.70 -38.74
CA LEU A 36 26.47 30.49 -37.93
C LEU A 36 27.15 29.39 -38.76
N GLN A 37 26.73 29.21 -40.01
CA GLN A 37 27.31 28.23 -40.91
C GLN A 37 28.77 28.54 -41.26
N ASP A 38 29.10 29.82 -41.35
CA ASP A 38 30.45 30.30 -41.72
C ASP A 38 31.35 30.31 -40.48
N ASP A 39 30.81 30.71 -39.32
CA ASP A 39 31.55 30.88 -38.08
C ASP A 39 31.78 29.53 -37.34
N ASN A 40 30.78 28.65 -37.34
CA ASN A 40 30.85 27.35 -36.66
C ASN A 40 30.00 26.27 -37.40
N PRO A 41 30.55 25.69 -38.48
CA PRO A 41 29.82 24.72 -39.30
C PRO A 41 29.42 23.44 -38.50
N ASP A 42 30.23 23.04 -37.53
CA ASP A 42 29.93 21.86 -36.68
C ASP A 42 28.71 22.11 -35.78
N LEU A 43 28.60 23.32 -35.24
CA LEU A 43 27.44 23.73 -34.43
C LEU A 43 26.19 23.94 -35.32
N ALA A 44 26.36 24.52 -36.51
CA ALA A 44 25.26 24.75 -37.46
C ALA A 44 24.63 23.44 -37.95
N ALA A 45 25.42 22.36 -38.01
CA ALA A 45 24.97 21.02 -38.44
C ALA A 45 24.00 20.34 -37.48
N PHE A 46 23.88 20.80 -36.22
CA PHE A 46 22.94 20.21 -35.28
C PHE A 46 21.50 20.46 -35.68
N PRO A 47 20.60 19.45 -35.52
CA PRO A 47 19.20 19.58 -35.86
C PRO A 47 18.48 20.54 -34.90
N TYR A 48 17.32 21.05 -35.34
CA TYR A 48 16.37 21.71 -34.45
C TYR A 48 15.54 20.64 -33.71
N VAL A 49 15.53 20.69 -32.39
CA VAL A 49 14.87 19.66 -31.57
C VAL A 49 13.43 20.04 -31.24
N ASN A 50 13.14 21.30 -30.88
CA ASN A 50 11.83 21.76 -30.42
C ASN A 50 11.38 21.06 -29.10
N GLY A 51 10.14 21.25 -28.71
CA GLY A 51 9.53 20.59 -27.54
C GLY A 51 9.81 21.24 -26.20
N GLY A 52 10.50 22.37 -26.16
CA GLY A 52 10.80 23.11 -24.94
C GLY A 52 11.87 22.48 -24.04
N LEU A 53 12.59 21.46 -24.53
CA LEU A 53 13.61 20.75 -23.74
C LEU A 53 14.82 21.64 -23.43
N PHE A 54 15.14 22.58 -24.32
CA PHE A 54 16.29 23.51 -24.24
C PHE A 54 15.87 24.97 -24.15
N SER A 55 14.59 25.27 -23.86
CA SER A 55 14.03 26.61 -23.85
C SER A 55 14.37 27.47 -22.64
N ASP A 56 14.87 26.82 -21.55
CA ASP A 56 15.29 27.54 -20.36
C ASP A 56 16.67 28.17 -20.58
N GLU A 57 16.71 29.51 -20.64
CA GLU A 57 17.95 30.25 -20.82
C GLU A 57 18.80 30.38 -19.55
N ASP A 58 18.21 30.11 -18.37
CA ASP A 58 18.84 30.26 -17.06
C ASP A 58 19.49 28.96 -16.54
N ILE A 59 19.75 27.98 -17.40
CA ILE A 59 20.39 26.72 -17.02
C ILE A 59 21.79 26.96 -16.46
N ASP A 60 21.97 26.67 -15.17
CA ASP A 60 23.29 26.73 -14.52
C ASP A 60 24.08 25.44 -14.74
N ILE A 61 24.98 25.47 -15.71
CA ILE A 61 25.89 24.36 -15.98
C ILE A 61 27.10 24.47 -15.05
N PRO A 62 27.37 23.47 -14.19
CA PRO A 62 28.50 23.51 -13.28
C PRO A 62 29.85 23.53 -14.00
N PRO A 63 30.94 24.00 -13.36
CA PRO A 63 32.28 23.96 -13.94
C PRO A 63 32.72 22.52 -14.18
N PHE A 64 33.31 22.25 -15.35
CA PHE A 64 33.82 20.92 -15.70
C PHE A 64 35.19 20.68 -15.09
N THR A 65 35.39 19.49 -14.52
CA THR A 65 36.71 18.91 -14.23
C THR A 65 37.11 17.98 -15.39
N ASP A 66 38.39 17.63 -15.43
CA ASP A 66 38.87 16.67 -16.45
C ASP A 66 38.12 15.31 -16.33
N GLU A 67 37.79 14.90 -15.10
CA GLU A 67 37.04 13.67 -14.85
C GLU A 67 35.58 13.77 -15.41
N ILE A 68 34.87 14.88 -15.15
CA ILE A 68 33.50 15.11 -15.69
C ILE A 68 33.55 15.18 -17.22
N ARG A 69 34.57 15.82 -17.79
CA ARG A 69 34.79 15.89 -19.23
C ARG A 69 34.96 14.49 -19.83
N GLU A 70 35.81 13.65 -19.24
CA GLU A 70 36.02 12.26 -19.68
C GLU A 70 34.73 11.43 -19.57
N LEU A 71 34.00 11.55 -18.44
CA LEU A 71 32.72 10.86 -18.27
C LEU A 71 31.72 11.26 -19.35
N LEU A 72 31.58 12.54 -19.68
CA LEU A 72 30.66 13.03 -20.70
C LEU A 72 31.06 12.55 -22.10
N LEU A 73 32.31 12.76 -22.50
CA LEU A 73 32.76 12.50 -23.86
C LEU A 73 32.97 11.00 -24.13
N VAL A 74 33.57 10.27 -23.21
CA VAL A 74 33.92 8.87 -23.43
C VAL A 74 32.81 7.94 -22.93
N LYS A 75 32.44 8.05 -21.65
CA LYS A 75 31.50 7.10 -21.04
C LYS A 75 30.07 7.31 -21.49
N ALA A 76 29.60 8.58 -21.50
CA ALA A 76 28.21 8.89 -21.82
C ALA A 76 27.94 9.16 -23.30
N SER A 77 28.97 9.42 -24.12
CA SER A 77 28.79 9.74 -25.54
C SER A 77 29.32 8.62 -26.46
N GLU A 78 30.62 8.29 -26.39
CA GLU A 78 31.27 7.34 -27.32
C GLU A 78 30.91 5.89 -27.01
N ASN A 79 30.96 5.50 -25.74
CA ASN A 79 30.84 4.11 -25.30
C ASN A 79 29.44 3.68 -24.87
N PHE A 80 28.45 4.57 -24.94
CA PHE A 80 27.08 4.29 -24.48
C PHE A 80 26.02 4.45 -25.57
N ASN A 81 25.27 3.40 -25.84
CA ASN A 81 24.18 3.41 -26.80
C ASN A 81 22.84 3.82 -26.16
N TRP A 82 22.54 5.09 -26.15
CA TRP A 82 21.28 5.62 -25.59
C TRP A 82 20.02 5.11 -26.30
N ALA A 83 20.13 4.59 -27.51
CA ALA A 83 19.00 4.01 -28.22
C ALA A 83 18.52 2.68 -27.62
N GLU A 84 19.34 2.04 -26.80
CA GLU A 84 19.02 0.77 -26.14
C GLU A 84 18.58 0.95 -24.68
N ILE A 85 18.66 2.16 -24.11
CA ILE A 85 18.24 2.38 -22.73
C ILE A 85 16.72 2.23 -22.62
N SER A 86 16.26 1.50 -21.59
CA SER A 86 14.84 1.48 -21.28
C SER A 86 14.40 2.86 -20.79
N PRO A 87 13.36 3.47 -21.40
CA PRO A 87 12.85 4.78 -20.96
C PRO A 87 12.39 4.77 -19.50
N THR A 88 11.90 3.63 -19.00
CA THR A 88 11.49 3.47 -17.59
C THR A 88 12.70 3.37 -16.65
N ILE A 89 13.81 2.73 -17.07
CA ILE A 89 15.06 2.72 -16.29
C ILE A 89 15.67 4.11 -16.22
N PHE A 90 15.51 4.92 -17.27
CA PHE A 90 15.96 6.31 -17.28
C PHE A 90 15.41 7.07 -16.07
N GLY A 91 14.10 6.98 -15.80
CA GLY A 91 13.48 7.55 -14.60
C GLY A 91 14.09 7.02 -13.29
N ALA A 92 14.36 5.71 -13.19
CA ALA A 92 14.95 5.10 -12.00
C ALA A 92 16.38 5.60 -11.72
N VAL A 93 17.20 5.79 -12.75
CA VAL A 93 18.54 6.35 -12.61
C VAL A 93 18.50 7.76 -12.03
N PHE A 94 17.62 8.61 -12.55
CA PHE A 94 17.45 9.97 -12.04
C PHE A 94 16.90 10.00 -10.62
N GLU A 95 15.92 9.15 -10.28
CA GLU A 95 15.43 9.03 -8.91
C GLU A 95 16.55 8.66 -7.92
N SER A 96 17.52 7.84 -8.35
CA SER A 96 18.66 7.45 -7.53
C SER A 96 19.60 8.61 -7.21
N THR A 97 19.62 9.67 -8.01
CA THR A 97 20.46 10.87 -7.80
C THR A 97 19.84 11.87 -6.83
N LEU A 98 18.53 11.76 -6.54
CA LEU A 98 17.85 12.63 -5.60
C LEU A 98 18.29 12.36 -4.15
N ASN A 99 18.34 13.43 -3.33
CA ASN A 99 18.63 13.31 -1.92
C ASN A 99 17.65 12.35 -1.24
N PRO A 100 18.12 11.34 -0.44
CA PRO A 100 17.27 10.38 0.26
C PRO A 100 16.18 11.00 1.14
N GLU A 101 16.40 12.18 1.70
CA GLU A 101 15.42 12.91 2.53
C GLU A 101 14.28 13.48 1.66
N THR A 102 14.61 14.10 0.54
CA THR A 102 13.64 14.62 -0.43
C THR A 102 12.82 13.48 -1.04
N ARG A 103 13.46 12.36 -1.35
CA ARG A 103 12.82 11.16 -1.87
C ARG A 103 11.82 10.54 -0.88
N ARG A 104 12.17 10.50 0.42
CA ARG A 104 11.27 10.00 1.48
C ARG A 104 10.09 10.93 1.74
N SER A 105 10.33 12.22 1.82
CA SER A 105 9.28 13.22 2.08
C SER A 105 8.32 13.38 0.90
N GLY A 106 8.80 13.19 -0.34
CA GLY A 106 8.00 13.24 -1.56
C GLY A 106 7.25 11.94 -1.88
N GLY A 107 7.54 10.83 -1.19
CA GLY A 107 6.93 9.52 -1.49
C GLY A 107 7.35 8.95 -2.84
N MET A 108 8.45 9.45 -3.43
CA MET A 108 8.94 9.01 -4.73
C MET A 108 9.56 7.61 -4.61
N HIS A 109 8.92 6.64 -5.24
CA HIS A 109 9.36 5.25 -5.29
C HIS A 109 9.25 4.74 -6.72
N TYR A 110 10.38 4.30 -7.28
CA TYR A 110 10.39 3.64 -8.58
C TYR A 110 9.40 2.47 -8.61
N THR A 111 8.57 2.44 -9.63
CA THR A 111 7.64 1.35 -9.88
C THR A 111 8.17 0.48 -11.00
N SER A 112 8.45 -0.79 -10.71
CA SER A 112 8.94 -1.75 -11.71
C SER A 112 7.90 -2.01 -12.79
N ILE A 113 8.35 -2.36 -14.00
CA ILE A 113 7.49 -2.68 -15.14
C ILE A 113 6.47 -3.77 -14.77
N GLU A 114 6.88 -4.82 -14.05
CA GLU A 114 5.99 -5.88 -13.57
C GLU A 114 4.84 -5.32 -12.71
N ASN A 115 5.12 -4.36 -11.83
CA ASN A 115 4.12 -3.76 -10.97
C ASN A 115 3.23 -2.75 -11.73
N ILE A 116 3.76 -2.07 -12.77
CA ILE A 116 2.96 -1.24 -13.67
C ILE A 116 1.93 -2.11 -14.40
N HIS A 117 2.35 -3.26 -14.93
CA HIS A 117 1.46 -4.20 -15.60
C HIS A 117 0.36 -4.78 -14.70
N LYS A 118 0.61 -4.94 -13.39
CA LYS A 118 -0.47 -5.29 -12.44
C LYS A 118 -1.58 -4.24 -12.37
N VAL A 119 -1.29 -3.01 -12.77
CA VAL A 119 -2.28 -1.91 -12.84
C VAL A 119 -2.90 -1.82 -14.23
N ILE A 120 -2.06 -1.67 -15.28
CA ILE A 120 -2.54 -1.35 -16.63
C ILE A 120 -3.16 -2.54 -17.36
N ASP A 121 -2.69 -3.77 -17.10
CA ASP A 121 -3.24 -4.96 -17.75
C ASP A 121 -4.74 -5.11 -17.40
N PRO A 122 -5.15 -5.23 -16.13
CA PRO A 122 -6.57 -5.39 -15.80
C PRO A 122 -7.40 -4.10 -15.98
N LEU A 123 -6.75 -2.92 -16.05
CA LEU A 123 -7.45 -1.64 -16.21
C LEU A 123 -7.95 -1.44 -17.65
N PHE A 124 -7.15 -1.78 -18.66
CA PHE A 124 -7.51 -1.60 -20.08
C PHE A 124 -6.74 -2.49 -21.05
N LEU A 125 -5.49 -2.89 -20.74
CA LEU A 125 -4.60 -3.46 -21.73
C LEU A 125 -5.00 -4.89 -22.14
N ASP A 126 -5.51 -5.68 -21.18
CA ASP A 126 -6.02 -7.03 -21.47
C ASP A 126 -7.19 -6.97 -22.48
N GLU A 127 -8.16 -6.08 -22.23
CA GLU A 127 -9.31 -5.89 -23.12
C GLU A 127 -8.88 -5.48 -24.53
N LEU A 128 -7.89 -4.58 -24.64
CA LEU A 128 -7.36 -4.15 -25.93
C LEU A 128 -6.62 -5.28 -26.66
N LYS A 129 -5.89 -6.12 -25.93
CA LYS A 129 -5.22 -7.30 -26.51
C LYS A 129 -6.24 -8.31 -27.03
N ASP A 130 -7.25 -8.62 -26.22
CA ASP A 130 -8.33 -9.56 -26.58
C ASP A 130 -9.08 -9.09 -27.82
N GLU A 131 -9.43 -7.79 -27.90
CA GLU A 131 -10.09 -7.20 -29.08
C GLU A 131 -9.23 -7.30 -30.34
N LEU A 132 -7.91 -7.03 -30.24
CA LEU A 132 -7.00 -7.18 -31.38
C LEU A 132 -6.92 -8.63 -31.84
N ASP A 133 -6.81 -9.56 -30.90
CA ASP A 133 -6.74 -10.99 -31.19
C ASP A 133 -8.05 -11.47 -31.86
N GLU A 134 -9.24 -11.01 -31.42
CA GLU A 134 -10.51 -11.28 -32.07
C GLU A 134 -10.53 -10.74 -33.52
N ILE A 135 -10.08 -9.49 -33.74
CA ILE A 135 -10.03 -8.89 -35.06
C ILE A 135 -9.09 -9.68 -35.99
N SER A 136 -7.96 -10.16 -35.47
CA SER A 136 -6.97 -10.92 -36.21
C SER A 136 -7.49 -12.26 -36.73
N THR A 137 -8.51 -12.85 -36.06
CA THR A 137 -9.16 -14.10 -36.51
C THR A 137 -10.19 -13.93 -37.62
N ILE A 138 -10.55 -12.71 -38.02
CA ILE A 138 -11.60 -12.45 -39.03
C ILE A 138 -11.15 -12.96 -40.41
N PRO A 139 -11.90 -13.87 -41.04
CA PRO A 139 -11.49 -14.53 -42.29
C PRO A 139 -11.66 -13.63 -43.54
N VAL A 140 -12.54 -12.61 -43.47
CA VAL A 140 -12.80 -11.72 -44.60
C VAL A 140 -11.86 -10.52 -44.56
N GLU A 141 -10.85 -10.51 -45.41
CA GLU A 141 -9.77 -9.54 -45.43
C GLU A 141 -10.24 -8.08 -45.46
N ARG A 142 -11.24 -7.74 -46.31
CA ARG A 142 -11.81 -6.40 -46.36
C ARG A 142 -12.39 -5.94 -45.00
N THR A 143 -13.08 -6.86 -44.32
CA THR A 143 -13.71 -6.59 -43.03
C THR A 143 -12.63 -6.47 -41.96
N LYS A 144 -11.65 -7.38 -41.97
CA LYS A 144 -10.49 -7.35 -41.06
C LYS A 144 -9.75 -6.02 -41.13
N ARG A 145 -9.37 -5.59 -42.34
CA ARG A 145 -8.68 -4.30 -42.56
C ARG A 145 -9.49 -3.09 -42.08
N ALA A 146 -10.80 -3.09 -42.33
CA ALA A 146 -11.67 -2.01 -41.83
C ALA A 146 -11.71 -1.98 -40.28
N LYS A 147 -11.82 -3.14 -39.63
CA LYS A 147 -11.78 -3.23 -38.16
C LYS A 147 -10.40 -2.89 -37.57
N LEU A 148 -9.31 -3.32 -38.16
CA LEU A 148 -7.96 -2.94 -37.76
C LEU A 148 -7.76 -1.42 -37.75
N ARG A 149 -8.22 -0.71 -38.82
CA ARG A 149 -8.16 0.75 -38.86
C ARG A 149 -9.05 1.39 -37.80
N ALA A 150 -10.26 0.90 -37.59
CA ALA A 150 -11.14 1.40 -36.54
C ALA A 150 -10.52 1.19 -35.14
N PHE A 151 -9.88 0.06 -34.93
CA PHE A 151 -9.19 -0.23 -33.67
C PHE A 151 -7.94 0.65 -33.47
N GLN A 152 -7.17 0.94 -34.54
CA GLN A 152 -6.09 1.92 -34.48
C GLN A 152 -6.59 3.31 -34.07
N HIS A 153 -7.71 3.77 -34.64
CA HIS A 153 -8.37 5.01 -34.23
C HIS A 153 -8.84 4.97 -32.78
N LYS A 154 -9.37 3.82 -32.31
CA LYS A 154 -9.70 3.63 -30.88
C LYS A 154 -8.47 3.84 -30.02
N LEU A 155 -7.34 3.18 -30.30
CA LEU A 155 -6.10 3.34 -29.55
C LEU A 155 -5.65 4.81 -29.50
N ALA A 156 -5.73 5.53 -30.61
CA ALA A 156 -5.37 6.94 -30.72
C ALA A 156 -6.31 7.91 -29.98
N SER A 157 -7.55 7.46 -29.67
CA SER A 157 -8.54 8.26 -28.95
C SER A 157 -8.47 8.13 -27.44
N LEU A 158 -7.77 7.12 -26.91
CA LEU A 158 -7.63 6.90 -25.47
C LEU A 158 -6.74 7.95 -24.83
N THR A 159 -7.13 8.41 -23.64
CA THR A 159 -6.35 9.38 -22.87
C THR A 159 -6.15 8.93 -21.43
N PHE A 160 -4.99 9.26 -20.87
CA PHE A 160 -4.48 8.74 -19.62
C PHE A 160 -3.98 9.87 -18.72
N LEU A 161 -4.32 9.83 -17.44
CA LEU A 161 -3.85 10.75 -16.41
C LEU A 161 -3.13 9.99 -15.29
N ASP A 162 -1.90 10.39 -14.99
CA ASP A 162 -1.22 10.01 -13.75
C ASP A 162 -1.07 11.25 -12.86
N PRO A 163 -1.87 11.37 -11.77
CA PRO A 163 -1.85 12.53 -10.90
C PRO A 163 -0.75 12.51 -9.83
N ALA A 164 0.24 11.65 -9.97
CA ALA A 164 1.47 11.60 -9.17
C ALA A 164 2.57 10.89 -9.98
N CYS A 165 2.85 11.42 -11.17
CA CYS A 165 3.53 10.66 -12.22
C CYS A 165 5.02 10.43 -11.96
N GLY A 166 5.64 11.13 -11.02
CA GLY A 166 7.07 11.02 -10.77
C GLY A 166 7.88 11.21 -12.05
N SER A 167 8.77 10.30 -12.35
CA SER A 167 9.54 10.24 -13.59
C SER A 167 8.77 9.69 -14.80
N GLY A 168 7.44 9.57 -14.73
CA GLY A 168 6.57 9.19 -15.83
C GLY A 168 6.52 7.70 -16.19
N ASN A 169 6.90 6.82 -15.28
CA ASN A 169 7.01 5.38 -15.57
C ASN A 169 5.69 4.73 -16.02
N PHE A 170 4.57 5.06 -15.38
CA PHE A 170 3.25 4.58 -15.79
C PHE A 170 2.86 5.08 -17.19
N LEU A 171 3.06 6.36 -17.45
CA LEU A 171 2.74 6.98 -18.73
C LEU A 171 3.59 6.39 -19.85
N THR A 172 4.90 6.24 -19.59
CA THR A 172 5.86 5.71 -20.55
C THR A 172 5.57 4.25 -20.91
N GLU A 173 5.36 3.36 -19.93
CA GLU A 173 5.07 1.95 -20.22
C GLU A 173 3.69 1.78 -20.88
N THR A 174 2.72 2.62 -20.52
CA THR A 174 1.43 2.64 -21.20
C THR A 174 1.59 3.05 -22.67
N TYR A 175 2.35 4.09 -22.95
CA TYR A 175 2.66 4.52 -24.32
C TYR A 175 3.32 3.38 -25.12
N LEU A 176 4.37 2.76 -24.55
CA LEU A 176 5.07 1.63 -25.19
C LEU A 176 4.11 0.46 -25.48
N SER A 177 3.22 0.15 -24.55
CA SER A 177 2.24 -0.93 -24.70
C SER A 177 1.24 -0.65 -25.82
N LEU A 178 0.70 0.57 -25.90
CA LEU A 178 -0.21 0.97 -26.98
C LEU A 178 0.51 0.99 -28.34
N ARG A 179 1.74 1.49 -28.39
CA ARG A 179 2.55 1.49 -29.62
C ARG A 179 2.89 0.07 -30.12
N ARG A 180 3.13 -0.87 -29.20
CA ARG A 180 3.32 -2.29 -29.57
C ARG A 180 2.04 -2.88 -30.18
N LEU A 181 0.85 -2.53 -29.67
CA LEU A 181 -0.41 -2.93 -30.28
C LEU A 181 -0.59 -2.27 -31.67
N GLU A 182 -0.31 -0.98 -31.79
CA GLU A 182 -0.38 -0.29 -33.08
C GLU A 182 0.61 -0.87 -34.10
N ASN A 183 1.82 -1.20 -33.70
CA ASN A 183 2.81 -1.85 -34.58
C ASN A 183 2.33 -3.24 -35.07
N LYS A 184 1.61 -4.02 -34.24
CA LYS A 184 0.97 -5.26 -34.70
C LYS A 184 -0.10 -4.98 -35.76
N ILE A 185 -0.93 -3.94 -35.58
CA ILE A 185 -1.94 -3.53 -36.55
C ILE A 185 -1.27 -3.12 -37.88
N LEU A 186 -0.23 -2.32 -37.83
CA LEU A 186 0.51 -1.86 -39.02
C LEU A 186 1.17 -3.03 -39.77
N LEU A 187 1.71 -4.00 -39.04
CA LEU A 187 2.27 -5.22 -39.63
C LEU A 187 1.19 -6.02 -40.37
N GLU A 188 0.02 -6.22 -39.79
CA GLU A 188 -1.10 -6.91 -40.44
C GLU A 188 -1.66 -6.15 -41.64
N LEU A 189 -1.73 -4.82 -41.56
CA LEU A 189 -2.20 -3.98 -42.67
C LEU A 189 -1.23 -3.94 -43.85
N SER A 190 0.09 -4.02 -43.59
CA SER A 190 1.13 -3.98 -44.64
C SER A 190 1.32 -5.33 -45.33
N HIS A 191 0.94 -6.45 -44.73
CA HIS A 191 1.25 -7.82 -45.21
C HIS A 191 2.74 -8.00 -45.62
N GLY A 192 3.65 -7.25 -44.99
CA GLY A 192 5.07 -7.26 -45.34
C GLY A 192 5.41 -6.60 -46.70
N GLN A 193 4.46 -5.89 -47.30
CA GLN A 193 4.70 -5.10 -48.52
C GLN A 193 4.96 -3.63 -48.18
N VAL A 194 5.83 -2.99 -48.94
CA VAL A 194 6.06 -1.54 -48.83
C VAL A 194 4.77 -0.82 -49.21
N THR A 195 4.10 -0.23 -48.20
CA THR A 195 2.90 0.56 -48.44
C THR A 195 3.34 2.00 -48.69
N MET A 196 3.02 2.56 -49.88
CA MET A 196 3.25 3.96 -50.13
C MET A 196 2.23 4.77 -49.31
N TYR A 197 2.67 5.31 -48.17
CA TYR A 197 1.91 6.34 -47.48
C TYR A 197 2.10 7.70 -48.22
N SER A 198 1.02 8.48 -48.32
CA SER A 198 1.15 9.83 -48.86
C SER A 198 2.03 10.66 -47.91
N ALA A 199 2.84 11.57 -48.41
CA ALA A 199 3.73 12.40 -47.61
C ALA A 199 3.00 13.28 -46.55
N SER A 200 1.65 13.29 -46.59
CA SER A 200 0.79 14.09 -45.71
C SER A 200 0.16 13.26 -44.56
N GLU A 201 0.21 11.92 -44.57
CA GLU A 201 -0.44 11.09 -43.57
C GLU A 201 0.58 10.21 -42.82
N SER A 202 0.74 10.51 -41.53
CA SER A 202 1.54 9.61 -40.64
C SER A 202 0.82 8.28 -40.47
N PRO A 203 1.49 7.14 -40.70
CA PRO A 203 0.92 5.83 -40.39
C PRO A 203 0.69 5.61 -38.89
N ILE A 204 1.37 6.37 -38.04
CA ILE A 204 1.33 6.33 -36.59
C ILE A 204 0.25 7.28 -36.10
N GLN A 205 -0.68 6.80 -35.31
CA GLN A 205 -1.76 7.58 -34.72
C GLN A 205 -1.66 7.70 -33.21
N VAL A 206 -1.07 6.70 -32.52
CA VAL A 206 -0.82 6.76 -31.08
C VAL A 206 0.31 7.75 -30.81
N SER A 207 0.05 8.75 -29.97
CA SER A 207 0.92 9.88 -29.71
C SER A 207 1.10 10.09 -28.20
N ILE A 208 2.26 10.63 -27.79
CA ILE A 208 2.49 11.04 -26.40
C ILE A 208 1.55 12.16 -25.94
N SER A 209 0.87 12.85 -26.85
CA SER A 209 -0.15 13.87 -26.52
C SER A 209 -1.43 13.32 -25.87
N GLN A 210 -1.59 11.98 -25.81
CA GLN A 210 -2.67 11.30 -25.10
C GLN A 210 -2.40 11.21 -23.58
N PHE A 211 -1.21 11.61 -23.12
CA PHE A 211 -0.72 11.38 -21.77
C PHE A 211 -0.62 12.68 -20.98
N TYR A 212 -1.29 12.67 -19.83
CA TYR A 212 -1.38 13.77 -18.88
C TYR A 212 -0.76 13.36 -17.56
N GLY A 213 -0.05 14.29 -16.90
CA GLY A 213 0.59 14.02 -15.62
C GLY A 213 0.59 15.25 -14.72
N ILE A 214 0.59 14.99 -13.41
CA ILE A 214 0.80 16.02 -12.39
C ILE A 214 1.92 15.52 -11.49
N GLU A 215 2.93 16.35 -11.28
CA GLU A 215 4.06 16.03 -10.42
C GLU A 215 4.46 17.28 -9.63
N ILE A 216 4.80 17.11 -8.36
CA ILE A 216 5.17 18.22 -7.47
C ILE A 216 6.61 18.69 -7.66
N ASN A 217 7.45 17.85 -8.25
CA ASN A 217 8.87 18.10 -8.45
C ASN A 217 9.12 18.49 -9.92
N ASP A 218 9.62 19.70 -10.15
CA ASP A 218 9.93 20.28 -11.47
C ASP A 218 10.91 19.43 -12.29
N PHE A 219 11.96 18.95 -11.63
CA PHE A 219 12.95 18.07 -12.25
C PHE A 219 12.33 16.74 -12.71
N ALA A 220 11.47 16.11 -11.87
CA ALA A 220 10.78 14.89 -12.25
C ALA A 220 9.83 15.12 -13.44
N VAL A 221 9.18 16.27 -13.55
CA VAL A 221 8.39 16.69 -14.74
C VAL A 221 9.24 16.64 -16.00
N THR A 222 10.44 17.23 -15.95
CA THR A 222 11.38 17.24 -17.08
C THR A 222 11.84 15.84 -17.46
N VAL A 223 12.16 15.01 -16.45
CA VAL A 223 12.53 13.60 -16.66
C VAL A 223 11.40 12.82 -17.32
N ALA A 224 10.16 12.99 -16.85
CA ALA A 224 8.99 12.28 -17.37
C ALA A 224 8.71 12.64 -18.85
N LYS A 225 8.80 13.93 -19.21
CA LYS A 225 8.68 14.39 -20.61
C LYS A 225 9.77 13.78 -21.48
N THR A 226 11.02 13.80 -21.00
CA THR A 226 12.17 13.24 -21.72
C THR A 226 12.03 11.73 -21.91
N ALA A 227 11.59 10.99 -20.89
CA ALA A 227 11.35 9.55 -20.98
C ALA A 227 10.32 9.20 -22.05
N LEU A 228 9.23 9.98 -22.15
CA LEU A 228 8.22 9.80 -23.20
C LEU A 228 8.75 10.10 -24.60
N TRP A 229 9.58 11.14 -24.78
CA TRP A 229 10.23 11.39 -26.08
C TRP A 229 11.22 10.29 -26.47
N ILE A 230 11.99 9.75 -25.51
CA ILE A 230 12.86 8.59 -25.78
C ILE A 230 12.01 7.38 -26.21
N ALA A 231 10.91 7.12 -25.52
CA ALA A 231 10.00 6.04 -25.87
C ALA A 231 9.37 6.23 -27.26
N GLU A 232 8.99 7.45 -27.62
CA GLU A 232 8.47 7.80 -28.95
C GLU A 232 9.52 7.56 -30.03
N SER A 233 10.75 8.02 -29.83
CA SER A 233 11.87 7.78 -30.75
C SER A 233 12.16 6.29 -30.98
N GLN A 234 12.16 5.51 -29.90
CA GLN A 234 12.41 4.05 -29.99
C GLN A 234 11.27 3.35 -30.75
N MET A 235 10.02 3.68 -30.44
CA MET A 235 8.85 3.09 -31.14
C MET A 235 8.77 3.51 -32.60
N MET A 236 9.21 4.72 -32.96
CA MET A 236 9.31 5.12 -34.36
C MET A 236 10.34 4.26 -35.12
N LYS A 237 11.52 4.04 -34.54
CA LYS A 237 12.52 3.13 -35.14
C LYS A 237 12.01 1.70 -35.30
N GLU A 238 11.21 1.18 -34.35
CA GLU A 238 10.56 -0.12 -34.52
C GLU A 238 9.55 -0.11 -35.68
N THR A 239 8.75 0.95 -35.79
CA THR A 239 7.78 1.11 -36.88
C THR A 239 8.45 1.24 -38.22
N GLU A 240 9.59 1.96 -38.34
CA GLU A 240 10.41 2.02 -39.56
C GLU A 240 10.83 0.64 -40.06
N LYS A 241 11.24 -0.25 -39.14
CA LYS A 241 11.62 -1.64 -39.50
C LYS A 241 10.42 -2.44 -40.02
N ILE A 242 9.21 -2.18 -39.50
CA ILE A 242 7.98 -2.86 -39.92
C ILE A 242 7.52 -2.38 -41.28
N LEU A 243 7.53 -1.07 -41.48
CA LEU A 243 6.99 -0.43 -42.70
C LEU A 243 8.02 -0.31 -43.82
N LEU A 244 9.31 -0.52 -43.52
CA LEU A 244 10.45 -0.37 -44.45
C LEU A 244 10.51 1.05 -45.06
N VAL A 245 10.12 2.07 -44.28
CA VAL A 245 10.07 3.47 -44.68
C VAL A 245 10.71 4.31 -43.58
N PRO A 246 11.63 5.25 -43.89
CA PRO A 246 12.17 6.18 -42.91
C PRO A 246 11.09 7.11 -42.38
N LEU A 247 11.08 7.34 -41.07
CA LEU A 247 10.16 8.26 -40.39
C LEU A 247 10.97 9.41 -39.76
N GLU A 248 10.54 10.64 -39.98
CA GLU A 248 11.19 11.80 -39.38
C GLU A 248 10.70 12.02 -37.95
N PHE A 249 11.62 11.90 -36.99
CA PHE A 249 11.35 12.13 -35.56
C PHE A 249 11.54 13.60 -35.17
N LEU A 250 12.56 14.28 -35.70
CA LEU A 250 12.84 15.65 -35.38
C LEU A 250 12.27 16.59 -36.46
N PRO A 251 11.79 17.79 -36.11
CA PRO A 251 11.62 18.29 -34.74
C PRO A 251 10.49 17.59 -33.99
N LEU A 252 10.58 17.59 -32.64
CA LEU A 252 9.55 17.01 -31.79
C LEU A 252 8.22 17.73 -32.01
N LYS A 253 7.23 17.03 -32.57
CA LYS A 253 5.93 17.59 -32.97
C LYS A 253 4.85 17.34 -31.91
N THR A 254 5.11 16.41 -30.98
CA THR A 254 4.19 15.95 -29.96
C THR A 254 4.73 16.28 -28.57
N ASN A 255 3.84 16.58 -27.63
CA ASN A 255 4.17 16.86 -26.24
C ASN A 255 3.24 16.08 -25.31
N ALA A 256 3.78 15.52 -24.24
CA ALA A 256 2.99 15.05 -23.12
C ALA A 256 2.59 16.25 -22.24
N PHE A 257 1.38 16.23 -21.75
CA PHE A 257 0.82 17.29 -20.91
C PHE A 257 1.11 17.03 -19.42
N ILE A 258 2.39 17.15 -19.03
CA ILE A 258 2.82 16.97 -17.65
C ILE A 258 3.06 18.36 -17.04
N VAL A 259 2.37 18.64 -15.93
CA VAL A 259 2.42 19.91 -15.22
C VAL A 259 3.04 19.76 -13.84
N GLU A 260 3.80 20.79 -13.44
CA GLU A 260 4.29 20.90 -12.07
C GLU A 260 3.16 21.38 -11.15
N GLY A 261 2.99 20.72 -10.01
CA GLY A 261 2.05 21.16 -8.99
C GLY A 261 1.65 20.07 -7.99
N ASN A 262 1.07 20.50 -6.88
CA ASN A 262 0.47 19.58 -5.93
C ASN A 262 -0.88 19.07 -6.47
N ALA A 263 -0.96 17.79 -6.81
CA ALA A 263 -2.16 17.16 -7.37
C ALA A 263 -3.42 17.32 -6.51
N LEU A 264 -3.27 17.52 -5.20
CA LEU A 264 -4.42 17.74 -4.32
C LEU A 264 -4.95 19.18 -4.37
N GLN A 265 -4.14 20.12 -4.86
CA GLN A 265 -4.49 21.54 -5.03
C GLN A 265 -4.82 21.89 -6.47
N VAL A 266 -4.16 21.24 -7.44
CA VAL A 266 -4.42 21.42 -8.87
C VAL A 266 -5.81 20.87 -9.23
N ASP A 267 -6.52 21.60 -10.08
CA ASP A 267 -7.75 21.09 -10.70
C ASP A 267 -7.38 20.13 -11.84
N TRP A 268 -7.75 18.86 -11.71
CA TRP A 268 -7.43 17.85 -12.72
C TRP A 268 -8.13 18.08 -14.06
N GLU A 269 -9.29 18.77 -14.07
CA GLU A 269 -10.00 19.13 -15.29
C GLU A 269 -9.24 20.18 -16.11
N SER A 270 -8.40 21.00 -15.46
CA SER A 270 -7.53 21.96 -16.15
C SER A 270 -6.32 21.32 -16.81
N VAL A 271 -5.92 20.11 -16.35
CA VAL A 271 -4.77 19.36 -16.90
C VAL A 271 -5.22 18.40 -17.99
N ALA A 272 -6.22 17.58 -17.70
CA ALA A 272 -6.75 16.56 -18.61
C ALA A 272 -8.22 16.87 -18.94
N PRO A 273 -8.58 17.05 -20.23
CA PRO A 273 -9.96 17.35 -20.62
C PRO A 273 -10.91 16.23 -20.17
N LYS A 274 -11.83 16.55 -19.28
CA LYS A 274 -12.75 15.58 -18.67
C LYS A 274 -13.60 14.77 -19.67
N ASP A 275 -13.98 15.42 -20.78
CA ASP A 275 -14.83 14.80 -21.79
C ASP A 275 -14.09 13.75 -22.63
N LYS A 276 -12.75 13.77 -22.60
CA LYS A 276 -11.88 12.85 -23.35
C LYS A 276 -11.19 11.83 -22.46
N LEU A 277 -11.07 12.10 -21.15
CA LEU A 277 -10.33 11.24 -20.23
C LEU A 277 -10.99 9.87 -20.09
N ASN A 278 -10.19 8.81 -20.25
CA ASN A 278 -10.63 7.42 -20.13
C ASN A 278 -10.07 6.75 -18.87
N TYR A 279 -8.78 6.97 -18.58
CA TYR A 279 -8.10 6.22 -17.52
C TYR A 279 -7.29 7.13 -16.61
N ILE A 280 -7.41 6.87 -15.30
CA ILE A 280 -6.55 7.46 -14.27
C ILE A 280 -5.77 6.32 -13.64
N MET A 281 -4.46 6.46 -13.54
CA MET A 281 -3.58 5.43 -12.98
C MET A 281 -2.38 6.05 -12.30
N GLY A 282 -1.74 5.32 -11.39
CA GLY A 282 -0.51 5.80 -10.77
C GLY A 282 -0.18 5.14 -9.45
N ASN A 283 0.92 5.61 -8.87
CA ASN A 283 1.37 5.22 -7.54
C ASN A 283 1.51 6.45 -6.62
N PRO A 284 0.38 7.02 -6.15
CA PRO A 284 0.41 8.20 -5.29
C PRO A 284 1.13 7.95 -3.97
N PRO A 285 1.67 9.00 -3.29
CA PRO A 285 2.41 8.83 -2.05
C PRO A 285 1.54 8.32 -0.90
N PHE A 286 2.04 7.29 -0.17
CA PHE A 286 1.40 6.76 1.03
C PHE A 286 2.12 7.25 2.28
N ILE A 287 1.40 8.05 3.08
CA ILE A 287 1.95 8.67 4.29
C ILE A 287 0.92 8.55 5.41
N GLY A 288 1.25 7.74 6.42
CA GLY A 288 0.40 7.60 7.60
C GLY A 288 0.29 8.91 8.40
N GLN A 289 -0.82 9.11 9.10
CA GLN A 289 -1.13 10.35 9.84
C GLN A 289 0.03 10.91 10.69
N ALA A 290 0.79 10.04 11.36
CA ALA A 290 1.86 10.45 12.27
C ALA A 290 3.13 10.97 11.56
N LEU A 291 3.26 10.70 10.27
CA LEU A 291 4.44 11.05 9.47
C LEU A 291 4.20 12.24 8.53
N ARG A 292 2.96 12.72 8.42
CA ARG A 292 2.60 13.83 7.54
C ARG A 292 3.19 15.15 8.02
N THR A 293 3.63 15.97 7.06
CA THR A 293 3.99 17.37 7.31
C THR A 293 2.73 18.21 7.63
N LYS A 294 2.93 19.47 8.00
CA LYS A 294 1.83 20.40 8.23
C LYS A 294 1.06 20.70 6.94
N GLU A 295 1.77 20.83 5.83
CA GLU A 295 1.23 21.07 4.48
C GLU A 295 0.39 19.88 4.04
N GLN A 296 0.91 18.66 4.13
CA GLN A 296 0.19 17.43 3.81
C GLN A 296 -1.05 17.23 4.69
N SER A 297 -0.95 17.60 5.97
CA SER A 297 -2.10 17.57 6.88
C SER A 297 -3.17 18.60 6.51
N LYS A 298 -2.78 19.76 5.95
CA LYS A 298 -3.68 20.76 5.39
C LYS A 298 -4.36 20.24 4.14
N ASP A 299 -3.61 19.66 3.20
CA ASP A 299 -4.16 19.06 1.97
C ASP A 299 -5.28 18.03 2.30
N VAL A 300 -5.05 17.16 3.30
CA VAL A 300 -6.07 16.19 3.74
C VAL A 300 -7.32 16.88 4.26
N VAL A 301 -7.16 17.98 5.00
CA VAL A 301 -8.31 18.77 5.51
C VAL A 301 -9.04 19.48 4.36
N ASP A 302 -8.31 19.97 3.37
CA ASP A 302 -8.89 20.64 2.21
C ASP A 302 -9.70 19.64 1.35
N VAL A 303 -9.22 18.39 1.19
CA VAL A 303 -9.91 17.33 0.43
C VAL A 303 -11.12 16.77 1.17
N PHE A 304 -11.01 16.46 2.47
CA PHE A 304 -12.07 15.76 3.22
C PHE A 304 -12.93 16.67 4.11
N GLY A 305 -12.50 17.89 4.37
CA GLY A 305 -13.14 18.81 5.29
C GLY A 305 -12.62 18.71 6.73
N LYS A 306 -12.61 19.85 7.42
CA LYS A 306 -12.15 19.94 8.81
C LYS A 306 -13.03 19.10 9.73
N GLY A 307 -12.40 18.25 10.56
CA GLY A 307 -13.10 17.39 11.53
C GLY A 307 -13.65 16.09 10.93
N SER A 308 -13.47 15.87 9.65
CA SER A 308 -13.84 14.61 8.99
C SER A 308 -13.00 13.44 9.55
N PRO A 309 -13.59 12.25 9.79
CA PRO A 309 -12.86 11.08 10.30
C PRO A 309 -11.78 10.59 9.34
N GLU A 310 -11.93 10.82 8.04
CA GLU A 310 -10.97 10.47 6.98
C GLU A 310 -9.63 11.20 7.16
N THR A 311 -9.61 12.35 7.84
CA THR A 311 -8.38 13.10 8.14
C THR A 311 -7.36 12.33 8.97
N LYS A 312 -7.75 11.21 9.56
CA LYS A 312 -6.87 10.30 10.33
C LYS A 312 -6.34 9.14 9.52
N LEU A 313 -6.79 8.97 8.29
CA LEU A 313 -6.43 7.86 7.41
C LEU A 313 -5.16 8.18 6.61
N ASP A 314 -4.74 7.27 5.74
CA ASP A 314 -3.54 7.44 4.91
C ASP A 314 -3.74 8.56 3.88
N TYR A 315 -2.66 9.27 3.57
CA TYR A 315 -2.62 10.40 2.64
C TYR A 315 -3.07 10.02 1.22
N VAL A 316 -2.74 8.80 0.79
CA VAL A 316 -3.08 8.26 -0.54
C VAL A 316 -4.59 8.32 -0.84
N LEU A 317 -5.44 8.25 0.18
CA LEU A 317 -6.89 8.28 0.02
C LEU A 317 -7.42 9.61 -0.54
N CYS A 318 -6.63 10.68 -0.48
CA CYS A 318 -6.96 11.95 -1.11
C CYS A 318 -7.06 11.81 -2.64
N TRP A 319 -6.18 11.02 -3.26
CA TRP A 319 -6.22 10.74 -4.71
C TRP A 319 -7.46 9.97 -5.12
N TYR A 320 -7.86 8.96 -4.33
CA TYR A 320 -9.12 8.25 -4.56
C TYR A 320 -10.33 9.18 -4.51
N LYS A 321 -10.35 10.11 -3.54
CA LYS A 321 -11.45 11.09 -3.41
C LYS A 321 -11.48 12.03 -4.61
N LYS A 322 -10.34 12.58 -5.02
CA LYS A 322 -10.27 13.46 -6.21
C LYS A 322 -10.65 12.73 -7.49
N ALA A 323 -10.19 11.48 -7.68
CA ALA A 323 -10.59 10.67 -8.83
C ALA A 323 -12.11 10.42 -8.84
N LEU A 324 -12.72 10.09 -7.69
CA LEU A 324 -14.16 9.92 -7.60
C LEU A 324 -14.91 11.22 -7.90
N ASP A 325 -14.42 12.36 -7.42
CA ASP A 325 -15.08 13.65 -7.70
C ASP A 325 -15.06 13.98 -9.19
N LEU A 326 -13.96 13.69 -9.89
CA LEU A 326 -13.88 13.81 -11.34
C LEU A 326 -14.84 12.82 -12.04
N MET A 327 -14.92 11.57 -11.58
CA MET A 327 -15.84 10.55 -12.15
C MET A 327 -17.31 10.95 -12.03
N LYS A 328 -17.71 11.76 -11.06
CA LYS A 328 -19.08 12.27 -10.96
C LYS A 328 -19.49 13.13 -12.17
N CYS A 329 -18.51 13.83 -12.76
CA CYS A 329 -18.70 14.61 -13.98
C CYS A 329 -18.36 13.81 -15.26
N SER A 330 -17.56 12.75 -15.13
CA SER A 330 -17.02 11.93 -16.22
C SER A 330 -17.15 10.43 -15.89
N PRO A 331 -18.37 9.88 -15.88
CA PRO A 331 -18.63 8.53 -15.39
C PRO A 331 -17.99 7.41 -16.25
N GLN A 332 -17.50 7.74 -17.44
CA GLN A 332 -16.75 6.81 -18.31
C GLN A 332 -15.32 6.55 -17.83
N VAL A 333 -14.83 7.31 -16.86
CA VAL A 333 -13.44 7.20 -16.38
C VAL A 333 -13.27 5.99 -15.49
N HIS A 334 -12.25 5.18 -15.78
CA HIS A 334 -11.76 4.11 -14.92
C HIS A 334 -10.50 4.54 -14.20
N CYS A 335 -10.36 4.17 -12.94
CA CYS A 335 -9.20 4.53 -12.14
C CYS A 335 -8.58 3.31 -11.47
N ALA A 336 -7.24 3.28 -11.39
CA ALA A 336 -6.52 2.29 -10.60
C ALA A 336 -5.27 2.89 -9.95
N PHE A 337 -5.16 2.69 -8.63
CA PHE A 337 -4.01 3.15 -7.87
C PHE A 337 -3.32 2.03 -7.11
N VAL A 338 -1.98 2.13 -7.07
CA VAL A 338 -1.18 1.43 -6.07
C VAL A 338 -1.34 2.13 -4.73
N SER A 339 -1.43 1.37 -3.65
CA SER A 339 -1.61 1.94 -2.32
C SER A 339 -1.06 1.03 -1.23
N THR A 340 -0.80 1.57 -0.05
CA THR A 340 -0.55 0.73 1.12
C THR A 340 -1.78 -0.13 1.44
N ASN A 341 -1.55 -1.35 1.92
CA ASN A 341 -2.63 -2.26 2.27
C ASN A 341 -3.50 -1.76 3.45
N SER A 342 -3.06 -0.74 4.17
CA SER A 342 -3.80 -0.13 5.29
C SER A 342 -5.15 0.46 4.85
N ILE A 343 -5.31 0.84 3.58
CA ILE A 343 -6.56 1.40 3.06
C ILE A 343 -7.70 0.38 3.02
N CYS A 344 -7.37 -0.91 2.96
CA CYS A 344 -8.34 -2.02 2.88
C CYS A 344 -8.44 -2.80 4.20
N GLN A 345 -8.12 -2.17 5.34
CA GLN A 345 -8.05 -2.81 6.65
C GLN A 345 -8.61 -1.91 7.75
N GLY A 346 -9.06 -2.53 8.85
CA GLY A 346 -9.45 -1.86 10.08
C GLY A 346 -10.40 -0.69 9.85
N GLU A 347 -10.08 0.47 10.43
CA GLU A 347 -10.92 1.69 10.36
C GLU A 347 -10.99 2.34 8.97
N SER A 348 -10.06 2.05 8.08
CA SER A 348 -10.09 2.64 6.73
C SER A 348 -11.32 2.17 5.95
N VAL A 349 -11.73 0.91 6.12
CA VAL A 349 -12.86 0.35 5.37
C VAL A 349 -14.20 0.99 5.78
N PRO A 350 -14.62 0.98 7.05
CA PRO A 350 -15.90 1.60 7.43
C PRO A 350 -15.90 3.13 7.30
N THR A 351 -14.74 3.78 7.33
CA THR A 351 -14.63 5.22 7.22
C THR A 351 -14.61 5.67 5.78
N PHE A 352 -13.68 5.17 4.97
CA PHE A 352 -13.46 5.63 3.61
C PHE A 352 -14.28 4.85 2.57
N TRP A 353 -14.16 3.50 2.51
CA TRP A 353 -14.83 2.70 1.48
C TRP A 353 -16.35 2.79 1.58
N LYS A 354 -16.90 2.83 2.80
CA LYS A 354 -18.34 3.07 2.99
C LYS A 354 -18.79 4.34 2.29
N LYS A 355 -18.05 5.43 2.47
CA LYS A 355 -18.36 6.74 1.90
C LYS A 355 -18.30 6.72 0.38
N ILE A 356 -17.16 6.30 -0.20
CA ILE A 356 -17.01 6.35 -1.66
C ILE A 356 -17.93 5.38 -2.40
N CYS A 357 -18.22 4.21 -1.82
CA CYS A 357 -19.22 3.28 -2.38
C CYS A 357 -20.64 3.88 -2.31
N SER A 358 -20.98 4.61 -1.24
CA SER A 358 -22.26 5.34 -1.16
C SER A 358 -22.34 6.51 -2.14
N GLU A 359 -21.21 7.08 -2.52
CA GLU A 359 -21.09 8.15 -3.53
C GLU A 359 -21.06 7.62 -4.99
N GLY A 360 -21.15 6.30 -5.17
CA GLY A 360 -21.30 5.67 -6.48
C GLY A 360 -20.07 4.96 -7.05
N ALA A 361 -18.97 4.86 -6.28
CA ALA A 361 -17.81 4.07 -6.70
C ALA A 361 -18.02 2.57 -6.48
N GLU A 362 -17.45 1.76 -7.37
CA GLU A 362 -17.41 0.30 -7.26
C GLU A 362 -16.02 -0.22 -7.63
N ILE A 363 -15.50 -1.18 -6.83
CA ILE A 363 -14.22 -1.82 -7.11
C ILE A 363 -14.43 -2.79 -8.28
N GLN A 364 -13.68 -2.62 -9.36
CA GLN A 364 -13.74 -3.42 -10.57
C GLN A 364 -12.68 -4.53 -10.57
N PHE A 365 -11.49 -4.21 -10.11
CA PHE A 365 -10.47 -5.22 -9.86
C PHE A 365 -9.61 -4.87 -8.66
N ALA A 366 -8.96 -5.88 -8.07
CA ALA A 366 -8.01 -5.64 -7.00
C ALA A 366 -6.91 -6.69 -6.97
N HIS A 367 -5.69 -6.27 -6.64
CA HIS A 367 -4.63 -7.15 -6.15
C HIS A 367 -4.61 -7.09 -4.62
N THR A 368 -4.80 -8.24 -3.97
CA THR A 368 -4.67 -8.35 -2.51
C THR A 368 -3.23 -8.07 -2.08
N SER A 369 -3.01 -7.89 -0.76
CA SER A 369 -1.70 -7.48 -0.24
C SER A 369 -0.54 -8.31 -0.78
N PHE A 370 0.45 -7.65 -1.34
CA PHE A 370 1.72 -8.23 -1.80
C PHE A 370 2.91 -7.37 -1.35
N ALA A 371 4.08 -7.98 -1.28
CA ALA A 371 5.30 -7.26 -0.93
C ALA A 371 5.74 -6.36 -2.09
N TRP A 372 5.93 -5.07 -1.81
CA TRP A 372 6.50 -4.13 -2.77
C TRP A 372 8.02 -4.17 -2.66
N SER A 373 8.69 -4.71 -3.66
CA SER A 373 10.14 -4.66 -3.77
C SER A 373 10.55 -3.43 -4.56
N SER A 374 11.21 -2.47 -3.92
CA SER A 374 12.03 -1.50 -4.65
C SER A 374 13.44 -2.10 -4.79
N GLU A 375 13.99 -2.10 -5.98
CA GLU A 375 15.33 -2.62 -6.25
C GLU A 375 16.44 -1.91 -5.44
N SER A 376 16.14 -0.76 -4.87
CA SER A 376 17.11 0.11 -4.20
C SER A 376 17.22 -0.02 -2.67
N ASN A 377 16.33 -0.77 -1.96
CA ASN A 377 16.42 -0.82 -0.49
C ASN A 377 15.89 -2.14 0.10
N ARG A 378 16.81 -2.96 0.61
CA ARG A 378 16.52 -4.21 1.34
C ARG A 378 15.97 -4.02 2.77
N SER A 379 15.80 -2.80 3.29
CA SER A 379 15.60 -2.56 4.73
C SER A 379 14.17 -2.32 5.20
N ALA A 380 13.17 -2.09 4.32
CA ALA A 380 11.78 -1.95 4.74
C ALA A 380 10.83 -2.46 3.64
N MET A 381 10.32 -3.68 3.79
CA MET A 381 9.26 -4.18 2.91
C MET A 381 7.95 -3.43 3.20
N VAL A 382 7.43 -2.69 2.22
CA VAL A 382 6.10 -2.12 2.24
C VAL A 382 5.12 -3.11 1.61
N TYR A 383 3.95 -3.29 2.23
CA TYR A 383 2.90 -4.13 1.68
C TYR A 383 1.87 -3.28 0.98
N CYS A 384 1.73 -3.51 -0.32
CA CYS A 384 0.84 -2.76 -1.19
C CYS A 384 -0.38 -3.59 -1.60
N VAL A 385 -1.40 -2.87 -2.03
CA VAL A 385 -2.56 -3.35 -2.77
C VAL A 385 -2.68 -2.53 -4.05
N ILE A 386 -3.35 -3.07 -5.05
CA ILE A 386 -3.79 -2.30 -6.22
C ILE A 386 -5.31 -2.37 -6.22
N VAL A 387 -5.95 -1.22 -6.38
CA VAL A 387 -7.41 -1.15 -6.43
C VAL A 387 -7.83 -0.36 -7.65
N GLY A 388 -8.48 -1.08 -8.57
CA GLY A 388 -9.17 -0.49 -9.71
C GLY A 388 -10.64 -0.25 -9.39
N PHE A 389 -11.14 0.96 -9.64
CA PHE A 389 -12.52 1.34 -9.38
C PHE A 389 -13.08 2.26 -10.46
N ALA A 390 -14.39 2.27 -10.59
CA ALA A 390 -15.11 3.10 -11.55
C ALA A 390 -16.48 3.49 -10.99
N ALA A 391 -17.24 4.29 -11.74
CA ALA A 391 -18.61 4.57 -11.40
C ALA A 391 -19.45 3.27 -11.49
N LYS A 392 -20.37 3.09 -10.54
CA LYS A 392 -21.19 1.88 -10.42
C LYS A 392 -22.06 1.56 -11.65
N SER A 393 -22.29 2.54 -12.50
CA SER A 393 -23.05 2.39 -13.75
C SER A 393 -22.31 1.63 -14.85
N LEU A 394 -21.00 1.40 -14.72
CA LEU A 394 -20.20 0.72 -15.74
C LEU A 394 -20.27 -0.79 -15.53
N PRO A 395 -20.76 -1.57 -16.51
CA PRO A 395 -20.81 -3.02 -16.44
C PRO A 395 -19.43 -3.60 -16.82
N VAL A 396 -18.59 -3.84 -15.81
CA VAL A 396 -17.28 -4.46 -15.99
C VAL A 396 -17.22 -5.75 -15.18
N GLU A 397 -16.64 -6.80 -15.76
CA GLU A 397 -16.37 -8.06 -15.08
C GLU A 397 -15.27 -7.85 -14.02
N LYS A 398 -15.50 -8.31 -12.79
CA LYS A 398 -14.61 -8.03 -11.66
C LYS A 398 -13.52 -9.07 -11.51
N LYS A 399 -12.28 -8.62 -11.44
CA LYS A 399 -11.10 -9.47 -11.35
C LYS A 399 -10.43 -9.34 -9.97
N LEU A 400 -10.38 -10.43 -9.19
CA LEU A 400 -9.69 -10.45 -7.90
C LEU A 400 -8.41 -11.28 -8.01
N PHE A 401 -7.27 -10.62 -7.83
CA PHE A 401 -5.94 -11.24 -7.88
C PHE A 401 -5.44 -11.55 -6.47
N THR A 402 -5.15 -12.82 -6.20
CA THR A 402 -4.61 -13.28 -4.93
C THR A 402 -3.41 -14.18 -5.18
N ASN A 403 -2.24 -13.83 -4.65
CA ASN A 403 -0.99 -14.55 -4.87
C ASN A 403 -0.70 -14.83 -6.35
N GLY A 404 -0.92 -13.85 -7.23
CA GLY A 404 -0.71 -13.96 -8.67
C GLY A 404 -1.80 -14.70 -9.44
N GLN A 405 -2.82 -15.26 -8.77
CA GLN A 405 -3.93 -15.93 -9.43
C GLN A 405 -5.13 -15.00 -9.57
N CYS A 406 -5.69 -14.90 -10.77
CA CYS A 406 -6.90 -14.15 -11.06
C CYS A 406 -8.13 -15.03 -10.85
N LYS A 407 -9.13 -14.47 -10.18
CA LYS A 407 -10.47 -15.07 -10.03
C LYS A 407 -11.52 -14.05 -10.45
N LEU A 408 -12.43 -14.47 -11.32
CA LEU A 408 -13.60 -13.68 -11.68
C LEU A 408 -14.64 -13.77 -10.54
N VAL A 409 -15.16 -12.62 -10.14
CA VAL A 409 -16.08 -12.50 -9.02
C VAL A 409 -17.20 -11.51 -9.32
N SER A 410 -18.35 -11.70 -8.69
CA SER A 410 -19.50 -10.81 -8.88
C SER A 410 -19.37 -9.49 -8.11
N HIS A 411 -18.59 -9.48 -7.03
CA HIS A 411 -18.42 -8.31 -6.18
C HIS A 411 -17.08 -8.34 -5.44
N ILE A 412 -16.46 -7.18 -5.22
CA ILE A 412 -15.27 -7.00 -4.39
C ILE A 412 -15.58 -5.93 -3.37
N ASN A 413 -15.50 -6.26 -2.09
CA ASN A 413 -15.76 -5.31 -1.01
C ASN A 413 -14.50 -4.53 -0.61
N GLY A 414 -14.65 -3.54 0.28
CA GLY A 414 -13.55 -2.70 0.75
C GLY A 414 -12.42 -3.43 1.50
N TYR A 415 -12.61 -4.69 1.91
CA TYR A 415 -11.56 -5.57 2.44
C TYR A 415 -10.83 -6.38 1.36
N LEU A 416 -11.12 -6.13 0.08
CA LEU A 416 -10.64 -6.85 -1.09
C LEU A 416 -10.99 -8.36 -1.04
N LEU A 417 -12.23 -8.66 -0.70
CA LEU A 417 -12.77 -10.01 -0.67
C LEU A 417 -13.97 -10.14 -1.61
N ALA A 418 -14.14 -11.31 -2.19
CA ALA A 418 -15.35 -11.68 -2.95
C ALA A 418 -16.52 -11.95 -1.98
N ALA A 419 -17.01 -10.89 -1.34
CA ALA A 419 -18.01 -10.94 -0.28
C ALA A 419 -18.84 -9.65 -0.30
N PRO A 420 -20.03 -9.65 0.34
CA PRO A 420 -20.83 -8.43 0.46
C PRO A 420 -20.09 -7.29 1.17
N ASP A 421 -20.52 -6.05 0.93
CA ASP A 421 -20.02 -4.90 1.67
C ASP A 421 -20.42 -4.97 3.14
N VAL A 422 -19.43 -4.90 4.02
CA VAL A 422 -19.63 -4.82 5.46
C VAL A 422 -18.78 -3.69 6.03
N TRP A 423 -19.33 -2.96 7.01
CA TRP A 423 -18.70 -1.77 7.56
C TRP A 423 -18.47 -1.94 9.07
N ILE A 424 -17.29 -2.44 9.43
CA ILE A 424 -16.96 -2.84 10.81
C ILE A 424 -16.09 -1.78 11.45
N ALA A 425 -16.72 -0.83 12.15
CA ALA A 425 -16.02 0.23 12.87
C ALA A 425 -15.63 -0.22 14.29
N SER A 426 -14.55 0.36 14.84
CA SER A 426 -14.04 -0.01 16.17
C SER A 426 -15.03 0.27 17.30
N ARG A 427 -15.95 1.22 17.11
CA ARG A 427 -16.99 1.57 18.10
C ARG A 427 -18.24 0.71 17.99
N THR A 428 -18.41 -0.06 16.92
CA THR A 428 -19.55 -0.94 16.73
C THR A 428 -19.45 -2.13 17.68
N ASN A 429 -20.55 -2.46 18.35
CA ASN A 429 -20.62 -3.55 19.30
C ASN A 429 -21.89 -4.35 19.06
N ASN A 430 -21.78 -5.37 18.20
CA ASN A 430 -22.87 -6.25 17.80
C ASN A 430 -22.78 -7.64 18.48
N LYS A 431 -21.94 -7.75 19.52
CA LYS A 431 -21.81 -9.02 20.26
C LYS A 431 -23.09 -9.33 21.05
N PRO A 432 -23.43 -10.62 21.20
CA PRO A 432 -24.50 -11.05 22.11
C PRO A 432 -24.27 -10.59 23.56
N ASN A 433 -25.34 -10.28 24.30
CA ASN A 433 -25.26 -9.77 25.67
C ASN A 433 -24.62 -10.74 26.67
N TRP A 434 -24.71 -12.04 26.43
CA TRP A 434 -24.11 -13.06 27.28
C TRP A 434 -22.57 -13.15 27.18
N LEU A 435 -21.98 -12.50 26.19
CA LEU A 435 -20.53 -12.48 26.04
C LEU A 435 -19.87 -11.46 26.96
N PRO A 436 -18.78 -11.83 27.64
CA PRO A 436 -18.02 -10.90 28.47
C PRO A 436 -17.45 -9.76 27.63
N LYS A 437 -17.16 -8.65 28.29
CA LYS A 437 -16.51 -7.50 27.67
C LYS A 437 -15.03 -7.82 27.44
N ILE A 438 -14.52 -7.51 26.24
CA ILE A 438 -13.09 -7.49 25.98
C ILE A 438 -12.52 -6.12 26.37
N GLU A 439 -11.46 -6.10 27.15
CA GLU A 439 -10.79 -4.88 27.58
C GLU A 439 -9.29 -4.95 27.28
N LYS A 440 -8.69 -3.81 27.01
CA LYS A 440 -7.24 -3.65 26.93
C LYS A 440 -6.66 -3.82 28.31
N GLY A 441 -5.54 -4.49 28.48
CA GLY A 441 -4.84 -4.59 29.74
C GLY A 441 -4.44 -3.24 30.34
N SER A 442 -3.95 -3.25 31.57
CA SER A 442 -3.61 -2.04 32.33
C SER A 442 -2.45 -1.27 31.71
N GLU A 443 -2.58 0.06 31.63
CA GLU A 443 -1.61 0.95 30.97
C GLU A 443 -0.78 1.68 32.03
N PRO A 444 0.54 1.45 32.11
CA PRO A 444 1.39 2.05 33.14
C PRO A 444 1.70 3.53 32.86
N SER A 445 2.15 3.91 31.66
CA SER A 445 2.66 5.25 31.29
C SER A 445 3.66 5.77 32.34
N ASP A 446 4.71 4.99 32.59
CA ASP A 446 5.63 5.13 33.74
C ASP A 446 7.12 5.20 33.35
N GLY A 447 7.45 5.09 32.04
CA GLY A 447 8.84 5.01 31.59
C GLY A 447 9.58 3.74 32.03
N GLY A 448 8.86 2.70 32.49
CA GLY A 448 9.43 1.45 32.98
C GLY A 448 9.71 1.43 34.48
N HIS A 449 9.49 2.52 35.20
CA HIS A 449 9.82 2.62 36.62
C HIS A 449 8.94 1.78 37.57
N LEU A 450 7.75 1.34 37.13
CA LEU A 450 6.93 0.39 37.91
C LEU A 450 7.27 -1.07 37.61
N PHE A 451 8.16 -1.37 36.67
CA PHE A 451 8.55 -2.71 36.35
C PHE A 451 9.82 -3.14 37.06
N LEU A 452 9.90 -4.46 37.29
CA LEU A 452 11.04 -5.09 37.95
C LEU A 452 11.42 -6.36 37.18
N THR A 453 12.74 -6.61 37.06
CA THR A 453 13.22 -7.93 36.65
C THR A 453 13.03 -8.93 37.80
N PRO A 454 13.15 -10.25 37.57
CA PRO A 454 13.11 -11.25 38.63
C PRO A 454 14.16 -10.99 39.74
N GLU A 455 15.36 -10.56 39.35
CA GLU A 455 16.47 -10.22 40.26
C GLU A 455 16.14 -8.97 41.10
N GLU A 456 15.62 -7.93 40.48
CA GLU A 456 15.20 -6.70 41.19
C GLU A 456 14.05 -6.98 42.15
N ALA A 457 13.06 -7.80 41.73
CA ALA A 457 11.94 -8.20 42.58
C ALA A 457 12.41 -9.02 43.80
N GLY A 458 13.36 -9.94 43.61
CA GLY A 458 13.99 -10.69 44.67
C GLY A 458 14.76 -9.83 45.64
N SER A 459 15.63 -8.93 45.13
CA SER A 459 16.41 -8.00 45.93
C SER A 459 15.50 -7.05 46.74
N LEU A 460 14.48 -6.47 46.08
CA LEU A 460 13.53 -5.58 46.76
C LEU A 460 12.74 -6.30 47.87
N SER A 461 12.34 -7.57 47.62
CA SER A 461 11.62 -8.38 48.57
C SER A 461 12.47 -8.71 49.84
N GLN A 462 13.76 -8.99 49.64
CA GLN A 462 14.69 -9.25 50.76
C GLN A 462 14.99 -7.99 51.56
N LYS A 463 15.27 -6.87 50.85
CA LYS A 463 15.61 -5.62 51.46
C LYS A 463 14.44 -4.94 52.19
N TYR A 464 13.23 -5.10 51.65
CA TYR A 464 11.99 -4.48 52.16
C TYR A 464 10.83 -5.48 52.18
N PRO A 465 10.73 -6.31 53.23
CA PRO A 465 9.68 -7.34 53.34
C PRO A 465 8.23 -6.79 53.24
N SER A 466 7.99 -5.57 53.67
CA SER A 466 6.68 -4.88 53.53
C SER A 466 6.26 -4.68 52.08
N MET A 467 7.21 -4.68 51.14
CA MET A 467 6.96 -4.47 49.73
C MET A 467 6.50 -5.73 48.99
N VAL A 468 6.70 -6.91 49.53
CA VAL A 468 6.36 -8.22 48.91
C VAL A 468 4.92 -8.25 48.43
N LYS A 469 3.98 -7.73 49.21
CA LYS A 469 2.56 -7.69 48.86
C LYS A 469 2.21 -6.79 47.68
N TYR A 470 3.12 -5.86 47.27
CA TYR A 470 2.98 -4.96 46.13
C TYR A 470 3.73 -5.43 44.88
N ILE A 471 4.56 -6.44 45.00
CA ILE A 471 5.28 -7.05 43.88
C ILE A 471 4.39 -8.14 43.30
N ARG A 472 3.86 -7.86 42.10
CA ARG A 472 2.94 -8.78 41.39
C ARG A 472 3.62 -9.27 40.11
N LYS A 473 3.34 -10.52 39.75
CA LYS A 473 3.72 -11.04 38.43
C LYS A 473 3.04 -10.21 37.35
N PHE A 474 3.77 -9.94 36.28
CA PHE A 474 3.26 -9.15 35.14
C PHE A 474 3.38 -9.96 33.86
N THR A 475 2.37 -9.81 32.99
CA THR A 475 2.37 -10.39 31.65
C THR A 475 1.79 -9.40 30.66
N GLY A 476 2.14 -9.59 29.39
CA GLY A 476 1.59 -8.85 28.25
C GLY A 476 1.62 -9.72 27.01
N GLY A 477 1.42 -9.11 25.85
CA GLY A 477 1.39 -9.85 24.58
C GLY A 477 2.70 -10.56 24.24
N ASN A 478 3.83 -9.95 24.60
CA ASN A 478 5.15 -10.53 24.35
C ASN A 478 5.45 -11.67 25.32
N GLU A 479 5.20 -11.44 26.61
CA GLU A 479 5.47 -12.40 27.67
C GLU A 479 4.61 -13.67 27.47
N VAL A 480 3.32 -13.53 27.19
CA VAL A 480 2.44 -14.71 26.99
C VAL A 480 2.84 -15.58 25.81
N ILE A 481 3.42 -14.96 24.78
CA ILE A 481 3.85 -15.69 23.57
C ILE A 481 5.21 -16.34 23.75
N ASN A 482 6.18 -15.64 24.35
CA ASN A 482 7.58 -16.05 24.34
C ASN A 482 8.08 -16.69 25.65
N SER A 483 7.34 -16.56 26.77
CA SER A 483 7.72 -17.24 28.00
C SER A 483 7.26 -18.70 28.01
N LYS A 484 8.05 -19.56 28.63
CA LYS A 484 7.68 -20.95 28.89
C LYS A 484 6.58 -21.04 29.94
N PRO A 485 5.81 -22.13 29.98
CA PRO A 485 4.83 -22.34 31.01
C PRO A 485 5.44 -22.25 32.45
N GLY A 486 4.83 -21.37 33.27
CA GLY A 486 5.30 -21.14 34.65
C GLY A 486 6.46 -20.15 34.80
N GLU A 487 7.12 -19.76 33.73
CA GLU A 487 8.17 -18.75 33.73
C GLU A 487 7.58 -17.34 33.94
N VAL A 488 8.25 -16.54 34.79
CA VAL A 488 7.87 -15.15 35.05
C VAL A 488 9.05 -14.27 34.70
N SER A 489 8.99 -13.67 33.55
CA SER A 489 10.06 -12.80 33.03
C SER A 489 10.01 -11.37 33.56
N ARG A 490 8.86 -10.93 34.11
CA ARG A 490 8.66 -9.57 34.61
C ARG A 490 7.74 -9.52 35.82
N TYR A 491 8.01 -8.55 36.69
CA TYR A 491 7.15 -8.16 37.80
C TYR A 491 6.78 -6.70 37.69
N CYS A 492 5.75 -6.26 38.43
CA CYS A 492 5.42 -4.85 38.55
C CYS A 492 5.12 -4.50 40.02
N LEU A 493 5.33 -3.22 40.32
CA LEU A 493 4.87 -2.60 41.56
C LEU A 493 3.39 -2.24 41.38
N TRP A 494 2.51 -2.89 42.16
CA TRP A 494 1.08 -2.75 42.07
C TRP A 494 0.50 -2.22 43.40
N PHE A 495 0.34 -0.89 43.48
CA PHE A 495 -0.08 -0.20 44.68
C PHE A 495 -1.60 0.07 44.77
N LEU A 496 -2.39 -0.60 43.94
CA LEU A 496 -3.84 -0.49 44.03
C LEU A 496 -4.31 -0.90 45.44
N HIS A 497 -5.02 0.00 46.12
CA HIS A 497 -5.41 -0.14 47.54
C HIS A 497 -4.23 -0.25 48.50
N GLY A 498 -3.04 0.19 48.11
CA GLY A 498 -1.84 0.19 48.96
C GLY A 498 -1.89 1.26 50.05
N ASN A 499 -1.26 0.92 51.18
CA ASN A 499 -1.05 1.90 52.26
C ASN A 499 0.23 2.71 51.99
N PRO A 500 0.15 4.05 51.84
CA PRO A 500 1.32 4.89 51.64
C PRO A 500 2.41 4.74 52.73
N ALA A 501 2.04 4.41 53.96
CA ALA A 501 3.00 4.20 55.05
C ALA A 501 3.98 3.07 54.76
N ASP A 502 3.62 2.10 53.95
CA ASP A 502 4.50 0.96 53.63
C ASP A 502 5.64 1.29 52.67
N TYR A 503 5.45 2.28 51.82
CA TYR A 503 6.46 2.63 50.79
C TYR A 503 6.97 4.08 50.82
N ALA A 504 6.30 5.00 51.57
CA ALA A 504 6.72 6.41 51.63
C ALA A 504 8.10 6.61 52.26
N LYS A 505 8.55 5.70 53.10
CA LYS A 505 9.88 5.73 53.72
C LYS A 505 10.95 4.97 52.91
N ASN A 506 10.59 4.35 51.82
CA ASN A 506 11.50 3.60 50.98
C ASN A 506 12.08 4.53 49.90
N SER A 507 13.34 4.90 50.02
CA SER A 507 14.00 5.83 49.11
C SER A 507 14.05 5.35 47.66
N GLU A 508 14.20 4.05 47.45
CA GLU A 508 14.22 3.46 46.11
C GLU A 508 12.83 3.57 45.41
N ILE A 509 11.77 3.27 46.15
CA ILE A 509 10.40 3.45 45.64
C ILE A 509 10.08 4.92 45.42
N CYS A 510 10.46 5.79 46.37
CA CYS A 510 10.23 7.23 46.21
C CYS A 510 10.92 7.81 44.99
N ASN A 511 12.16 7.42 44.72
CA ASN A 511 12.88 7.84 43.52
C ASN A 511 12.19 7.38 42.23
N ARG A 512 11.74 6.12 42.17
CA ARG A 512 10.96 5.61 41.04
C ARG A 512 9.64 6.39 40.84
N LEU A 513 8.91 6.69 41.90
CA LEU A 513 7.66 7.46 41.85
C LEU A 513 7.87 8.91 41.44
N GLN A 514 8.96 9.56 41.86
CA GLN A 514 9.32 10.91 41.44
C GLN A 514 9.65 10.97 39.95
N ALA A 515 10.39 9.98 39.43
CA ALA A 515 10.67 9.87 38.00
C ALA A 515 9.38 9.73 37.17
N ILE A 516 8.44 8.90 37.60
CA ILE A 516 7.12 8.74 36.96
C ILE A 516 6.34 10.06 36.99
N ARG A 517 6.31 10.76 38.12
CA ARG A 517 5.64 12.03 38.27
C ARG A 517 6.17 13.07 37.27
N ALA A 518 7.50 13.21 37.18
CA ALA A 518 8.17 14.10 36.22
C ALA A 518 7.82 13.75 34.77
N LEU A 519 7.90 12.46 34.41
CA LEU A 519 7.57 11.96 33.09
C LEU A 519 6.10 12.26 32.70
N ARG A 520 5.15 11.99 33.60
CA ARG A 520 3.73 12.25 33.34
C ARG A 520 3.43 13.75 33.26
N ALA A 521 4.03 14.57 34.11
CA ALA A 521 3.85 16.03 34.09
C ALA A 521 4.34 16.65 32.77
N GLY A 522 5.43 16.12 32.18
CA GLY A 522 5.99 16.54 30.89
C GLY A 522 5.26 15.97 29.66
N SER A 523 4.25 15.11 29.81
CA SER A 523 3.58 14.46 28.68
C SER A 523 2.75 15.45 27.85
N SER A 524 2.80 15.32 26.52
CA SER A 524 1.91 16.06 25.61
C SER A 524 0.43 15.64 25.74
N ALA A 525 0.17 14.43 26.23
CA ALA A 525 -1.18 13.91 26.41
C ALA A 525 -1.81 14.36 27.73
N ASP A 526 -2.87 15.16 27.65
CA ASP A 526 -3.58 15.71 28.83
C ASP A 526 -4.05 14.63 29.82
N ARG A 527 -4.55 13.49 29.32
CA ARG A 527 -4.97 12.35 30.15
C ARG A 527 -3.85 11.76 31.01
N ILE A 528 -2.59 11.83 30.53
CA ILE A 528 -1.40 11.36 31.25
C ILE A 528 -0.95 12.43 32.25
N ARG A 529 -0.91 13.71 31.85
CA ARG A 529 -0.56 14.83 32.76
C ARG A 529 -1.44 14.86 33.99
N LYS A 530 -2.76 14.68 33.85
CA LYS A 530 -3.71 14.63 34.97
C LYS A 530 -3.45 13.50 35.97
N LYS A 531 -2.66 12.52 35.61
CA LYS A 531 -2.26 11.38 36.46
C LYS A 531 -0.84 11.52 37.05
N ALA A 532 -0.22 12.69 36.99
CA ALA A 532 1.11 12.93 37.53
C ALA A 532 1.17 12.74 39.06
N ASP A 533 0.18 13.21 39.78
CA ASP A 533 0.12 13.07 41.26
C ASP A 533 -0.23 11.66 41.73
N GLU A 534 -0.79 10.82 40.85
CA GLU A 534 -1.06 9.41 41.09
C GLU A 534 0.09 8.51 40.55
N ALA A 535 1.34 8.94 40.67
CA ALA A 535 2.51 8.23 40.12
C ALA A 535 2.66 6.80 40.63
N TYR A 536 2.11 6.46 41.77
CA TYR A 536 2.09 5.13 42.37
C TYR A 536 1.11 4.14 41.70
N LEU A 537 0.16 4.65 40.89
CA LEU A 537 -0.81 3.83 40.18
C LEU A 537 -0.44 3.72 38.69
N PHE A 538 -0.88 2.64 38.03
CA PHE A 538 -0.95 2.62 36.58
C PHE A 538 -1.93 3.72 36.09
N CYS A 539 -1.62 4.37 34.97
CA CYS A 539 -2.48 5.42 34.40
C CYS A 539 -3.90 4.91 34.11
N GLN A 540 -4.03 3.66 33.73
CA GLN A 540 -5.32 3.01 33.57
C GLN A 540 -5.24 1.61 34.15
N ILE A 541 -6.18 1.29 35.04
CA ILE A 541 -6.28 0.01 35.72
C ILE A 541 -7.48 -0.73 35.12
N ARG A 542 -7.22 -1.93 34.58
CA ARG A 542 -8.22 -2.79 33.91
C ARG A 542 -7.97 -4.25 34.20
N GLN A 543 -7.46 -4.56 35.41
CA GLN A 543 -7.22 -5.92 35.84
C GLN A 543 -8.53 -6.61 36.19
N PRO A 544 -8.84 -7.81 35.62
CA PRO A 544 -10.02 -8.58 35.98
C PRO A 544 -9.94 -9.08 37.45
N GLU A 545 -11.12 -9.24 38.08
CA GLU A 545 -11.24 -9.83 39.41
C GLU A 545 -11.34 -11.38 39.40
N SER A 546 -11.51 -11.98 38.23
CA SER A 546 -11.51 -13.43 37.99
C SER A 546 -10.37 -13.83 37.08
N ASP A 547 -10.09 -15.11 36.99
CA ASP A 547 -9.19 -15.65 35.97
C ASP A 547 -9.72 -15.29 34.56
N TYR A 548 -8.83 -15.17 33.60
CA TYR A 548 -9.17 -14.57 32.31
C TYR A 548 -8.41 -15.21 31.14
N ILE A 549 -8.99 -15.05 29.92
CA ILE A 549 -8.30 -15.34 28.67
C ILE A 549 -7.52 -14.11 28.28
N ILE A 550 -6.21 -14.26 28.03
CA ILE A 550 -5.34 -13.23 27.49
C ILE A 550 -5.22 -13.38 25.96
N ILE A 551 -5.39 -12.28 25.27
CA ILE A 551 -5.36 -12.20 23.81
C ILE A 551 -4.26 -11.22 23.40
N PRO A 552 -3.16 -11.68 22.80
CA PRO A 552 -2.10 -10.79 22.30
C PRO A 552 -2.63 -9.82 21.27
N ARG A 553 -2.26 -8.55 21.37
CA ARG A 553 -2.68 -7.51 20.40
C ARG A 553 -2.01 -7.66 19.03
N HIS A 554 -0.82 -8.25 18.99
CA HIS A 554 -0.08 -8.49 17.76
C HIS A 554 0.24 -9.96 17.60
N SER A 555 0.07 -10.48 16.39
CA SER A 555 0.47 -11.81 15.99
C SER A 555 1.08 -11.79 14.61
N THR A 556 2.16 -12.53 14.39
CA THR A 556 2.83 -12.60 13.09
C THR A 556 1.94 -13.32 12.06
N SER A 557 2.09 -12.98 10.79
CA SER A 557 1.37 -13.63 9.69
C SER A 557 1.78 -15.09 9.48
N SER A 558 2.95 -15.50 9.98
CA SER A 558 3.43 -16.88 9.94
C SER A 558 2.62 -17.82 10.86
N ARG A 559 1.86 -17.27 11.82
CA ARG A 559 1.03 -18.07 12.72
C ARG A 559 -0.39 -18.19 12.17
N ARG A 560 -0.81 -19.43 11.93
CA ARG A 560 -2.18 -19.73 11.52
C ARG A 560 -3.21 -19.39 12.60
N TYR A 561 -2.86 -19.60 13.88
CA TYR A 561 -3.70 -19.33 15.04
C TYR A 561 -3.03 -18.29 15.94
N ILE A 562 -3.80 -17.32 16.42
CA ILE A 562 -3.34 -16.37 17.42
C ILE A 562 -3.19 -17.12 18.76
N PRO A 563 -1.99 -17.16 19.37
CA PRO A 563 -1.77 -17.90 20.61
C PRO A 563 -2.46 -17.17 21.78
N MET A 564 -3.63 -17.66 22.19
CA MET A 564 -4.35 -17.17 23.37
C MET A 564 -4.16 -18.14 24.51
N ALA A 565 -4.18 -17.66 25.76
CA ALA A 565 -3.96 -18.46 26.93
C ALA A 565 -4.90 -18.09 28.08
N TYR A 566 -5.08 -19.01 29.06
CA TYR A 566 -5.65 -18.68 30.36
C TYR A 566 -4.58 -18.08 31.26
N THR A 567 -4.97 -17.13 32.07
CA THR A 567 -4.07 -16.43 33.01
C THR A 567 -4.81 -16.16 34.30
N SER A 568 -4.12 -16.35 35.42
CA SER A 568 -4.69 -16.10 36.77
C SER A 568 -4.90 -14.58 36.97
N LYS A 569 -5.96 -14.23 37.68
CA LYS A 569 -6.25 -12.87 38.16
C LYS A 569 -5.11 -12.27 38.97
N ASP A 570 -4.25 -13.10 39.56
CA ASP A 570 -3.09 -12.66 40.33
C ASP A 570 -1.93 -12.18 39.50
N ILE A 571 -1.98 -12.37 38.19
CA ILE A 571 -0.98 -11.86 37.21
C ILE A 571 -1.52 -10.60 36.56
N ILE A 572 -0.82 -9.49 36.69
CA ILE A 572 -1.27 -8.22 36.11
C ILE A 572 -1.04 -8.23 34.60
N CYS A 573 -2.10 -7.94 33.84
CA CYS A 573 -2.02 -7.86 32.40
C CYS A 573 -1.73 -6.42 31.93
N GLY A 574 -0.70 -6.28 31.09
CA GLY A 574 -0.33 -5.02 30.44
C GLY A 574 -1.11 -4.74 29.15
N ASP A 575 -1.02 -3.51 28.71
CA ASP A 575 -1.78 -2.94 27.58
C ASP A 575 -1.33 -3.45 26.18
N SER A 576 -0.29 -4.29 26.11
CA SER A 576 0.12 -5.01 24.90
C SER A 576 -0.77 -6.24 24.61
N ALA A 577 -1.72 -6.57 25.50
CA ALA A 577 -2.71 -7.62 25.32
C ALA A 577 -4.13 -7.12 25.65
N TYR A 578 -5.13 -7.91 25.27
CA TYR A 578 -6.51 -7.81 25.75
C TYR A 578 -6.82 -8.87 26.77
N VAL A 579 -7.73 -8.54 27.67
CA VAL A 579 -8.25 -9.44 28.71
C VAL A 579 -9.72 -9.72 28.47
N LEU A 580 -10.11 -10.97 28.67
CA LEU A 580 -11.48 -11.44 28.59
C LEU A 580 -11.78 -12.21 29.89
N ALA A 581 -12.50 -11.59 30.83
CA ALA A 581 -12.84 -12.19 32.12
C ALA A 581 -13.76 -13.40 31.93
N SER A 582 -13.17 -14.58 31.68
CA SER A 582 -13.90 -15.80 31.42
C SER A 582 -12.97 -17.03 31.51
N GLU A 583 -13.50 -18.10 32.10
CA GLU A 583 -12.88 -19.45 32.13
C GLU A 583 -13.55 -20.40 31.12
N SER A 584 -14.48 -19.93 30.30
CA SER A 584 -15.27 -20.72 29.38
C SER A 584 -14.41 -21.43 28.32
N ARG A 585 -14.42 -22.77 28.34
CA ARG A 585 -13.78 -23.59 27.29
C ARG A 585 -14.43 -23.38 25.92
N TYR A 586 -15.75 -23.12 25.89
CA TYR A 586 -16.47 -22.80 24.68
C TYR A 586 -15.93 -21.55 24.02
N LEU A 587 -15.79 -20.45 24.80
CA LEU A 587 -15.23 -19.22 24.27
C LEU A 587 -13.79 -19.38 23.78
N PHE A 588 -12.97 -20.09 24.56
CA PHE A 588 -11.59 -20.39 24.19
C PHE A 588 -11.53 -21.19 22.89
N GLY A 589 -12.40 -22.17 22.69
CA GLY A 589 -12.48 -22.99 21.48
C GLY A 589 -12.85 -22.15 20.26
N ILE A 590 -13.86 -21.30 20.35
CA ILE A 590 -14.25 -20.38 19.25
C ILE A 590 -13.08 -19.44 18.90
N LEU A 591 -12.49 -18.77 19.89
CA LEU A 591 -11.42 -17.78 19.68
C LEU A 591 -10.14 -18.40 19.10
N ASN A 592 -9.83 -19.64 19.46
CA ASN A 592 -8.68 -20.38 18.92
C ASN A 592 -9.00 -21.19 17.65
N SER A 593 -10.20 -21.06 17.07
CA SER A 593 -10.56 -21.69 15.80
C SER A 593 -10.02 -20.91 14.60
N ASN A 594 -9.78 -21.61 13.48
CA ASN A 594 -9.45 -20.95 12.21
C ASN A 594 -10.59 -20.06 11.71
N VAL A 595 -11.85 -20.34 12.06
CA VAL A 595 -13.01 -19.50 11.69
C VAL A 595 -12.86 -18.10 12.28
N HIS A 596 -12.56 -17.99 13.59
CA HIS A 596 -12.33 -16.70 14.23
C HIS A 596 -11.03 -16.04 13.76
N ASN A 597 -9.97 -16.82 13.57
CA ASN A 597 -8.69 -16.31 13.09
C ASN A 597 -8.78 -15.81 11.63
N ALA A 598 -9.56 -16.47 10.77
CA ALA A 598 -9.83 -16.02 9.40
C ALA A 598 -10.58 -14.69 9.41
N TRP A 599 -11.62 -14.56 10.23
CA TRP A 599 -12.31 -13.28 10.45
C TRP A 599 -11.35 -12.18 10.92
N CYS A 600 -10.51 -12.49 11.92
CA CYS A 600 -9.52 -11.53 12.40
C CYS A 600 -8.57 -11.08 11.28
N ARG A 601 -8.01 -12.01 10.51
CA ARG A 601 -7.10 -11.72 9.40
C ARG A 601 -7.75 -10.84 8.31
N ALA A 602 -9.04 -11.02 8.10
CA ALA A 602 -9.79 -10.26 7.09
C ALA A 602 -10.04 -8.81 7.50
N ILE A 603 -10.44 -8.56 8.76
CA ILE A 603 -10.96 -7.25 9.17
C ILE A 603 -10.01 -6.43 10.05
N CYS A 604 -9.02 -7.04 10.69
CA CYS A 604 -8.12 -6.31 11.58
C CYS A 604 -7.16 -5.40 10.79
N GLY A 605 -6.71 -4.32 11.43
CA GLY A 605 -5.56 -3.57 10.92
C GLY A 605 -4.27 -4.37 11.09
N ARG A 606 -3.23 -3.99 10.34
CA ARG A 606 -1.90 -4.61 10.40
C ARG A 606 -0.84 -3.60 10.81
N LEU A 607 0.27 -4.11 11.32
CA LEU A 607 1.51 -3.36 11.50
C LEU A 607 2.61 -4.15 10.78
N GLY A 608 2.97 -3.70 9.58
CA GLY A 608 3.74 -4.54 8.64
C GLY A 608 2.96 -5.81 8.32
N MET A 609 3.56 -6.98 8.57
CA MET A 609 2.89 -8.29 8.41
C MET A 609 2.09 -8.74 9.64
N ALA A 610 2.32 -8.15 10.80
CA ALA A 610 1.63 -8.57 12.03
C ALA A 610 0.17 -8.12 12.01
N TYR A 611 -0.72 -9.06 12.33
CA TYR A 611 -2.13 -8.77 12.58
C TYR A 611 -2.29 -8.04 13.90
N ARG A 612 -3.08 -6.97 13.91
CA ARG A 612 -3.39 -6.19 15.10
C ARG A 612 -4.80 -6.50 15.57
N TYR A 613 -4.92 -7.46 16.48
CA TYR A 613 -6.20 -7.76 17.11
C TYR A 613 -6.80 -6.52 17.78
N SER A 614 -8.11 -6.35 17.70
CA SER A 614 -8.81 -5.20 18.28
C SER A 614 -10.19 -5.61 18.82
N PRO A 615 -10.80 -4.81 19.69
CA PRO A 615 -12.17 -5.05 20.14
C PRO A 615 -13.18 -5.15 18.99
N ALA A 616 -12.95 -4.47 17.85
CA ALA A 616 -13.81 -4.56 16.69
C ALA A 616 -13.90 -6.00 16.15
N VAL A 617 -12.78 -6.76 16.18
CA VAL A 617 -12.74 -8.18 15.76
C VAL A 617 -13.68 -9.02 16.60
N TYR A 618 -13.60 -8.90 17.92
CA TYR A 618 -14.39 -9.64 18.88
C TYR A 618 -15.86 -9.20 18.91
N ASN A 619 -16.10 -7.90 19.00
CA ASN A 619 -17.43 -7.33 19.18
C ASN A 619 -18.33 -7.46 17.95
N ASN A 620 -17.74 -7.60 16.77
CA ASN A 620 -18.47 -7.72 15.51
C ASN A 620 -18.38 -9.11 14.88
N PHE A 621 -17.76 -10.06 15.56
CA PHE A 621 -17.74 -11.43 15.11
C PHE A 621 -19.16 -12.00 15.10
N PRO A 622 -19.59 -12.65 14.00
CA PRO A 622 -20.92 -13.24 13.93
C PRO A 622 -20.98 -14.56 14.70
N TRP A 623 -21.03 -14.47 16.03
CA TRP A 623 -21.02 -15.63 16.94
C TRP A 623 -22.07 -16.68 16.57
N PRO A 624 -21.73 -17.97 16.57
CA PRO A 624 -22.67 -19.03 16.25
C PRO A 624 -23.71 -19.23 17.34
N THR A 625 -24.84 -19.82 16.99
CA THR A 625 -25.90 -20.29 17.89
C THR A 625 -25.87 -21.82 17.92
N PRO A 626 -24.97 -22.44 18.72
CA PRO A 626 -24.82 -23.90 18.77
C PRO A 626 -25.94 -24.56 19.54
N THR A 627 -26.20 -25.85 19.25
CA THR A 627 -26.93 -26.73 20.16
C THR A 627 -26.06 -27.09 21.35
N ASP A 628 -26.65 -27.60 22.45
CA ASP A 628 -25.89 -28.03 23.63
C ASP A 628 -24.84 -29.07 23.26
N GLN A 629 -25.15 -30.02 22.39
CA GLN A 629 -24.23 -31.03 21.89
C GLN A 629 -23.04 -30.42 21.12
N GLN A 630 -23.29 -29.42 20.27
CA GLN A 630 -22.23 -28.71 19.54
C GLN A 630 -21.35 -27.90 20.50
N LYS A 631 -21.97 -27.25 21.50
CA LYS A 631 -21.24 -26.52 22.53
C LYS A 631 -20.31 -27.44 23.31
N ALA A 632 -20.84 -28.57 23.82
CA ALA A 632 -20.06 -29.58 24.53
C ALA A 632 -18.91 -30.15 23.67
N LYS A 633 -19.14 -30.31 22.33
CA LYS A 633 -18.10 -30.78 21.43
C LYS A 633 -16.98 -29.72 21.27
N ILE A 634 -17.32 -28.45 21.20
CA ILE A 634 -16.32 -27.36 21.11
C ILE A 634 -15.53 -27.32 22.45
N GLU A 635 -16.18 -27.42 23.58
CA GLU A 635 -15.51 -27.47 24.90
C GLU A 635 -14.52 -28.64 25.00
N GLN A 636 -14.92 -29.81 24.53
CA GLN A 636 -14.05 -31.01 24.48
C GLN A 636 -12.83 -30.78 23.57
N THR A 637 -13.02 -30.20 22.37
CA THR A 637 -11.91 -29.96 21.44
C THR A 637 -11.01 -28.83 21.91
N ALA A 638 -11.57 -27.83 22.60
CA ALA A 638 -10.81 -26.77 23.25
C ALA A 638 -9.91 -27.31 24.37
N GLN A 639 -10.41 -28.25 25.16
CA GLN A 639 -9.60 -28.93 26.16
C GLN A 639 -8.46 -29.73 25.53
N ALA A 640 -8.72 -30.42 24.42
CA ALA A 640 -7.69 -31.16 23.69
C ALA A 640 -6.54 -30.25 23.16
N ILE A 641 -6.82 -28.99 22.84
CA ILE A 641 -5.77 -28.01 22.48
C ILE A 641 -4.86 -27.74 23.68
N LEU A 642 -5.45 -27.55 24.87
CA LEU A 642 -4.69 -27.31 26.11
C LEU A 642 -3.88 -28.57 26.53
N ASP A 643 -4.46 -29.76 26.43
CA ASP A 643 -3.79 -31.03 26.71
C ASP A 643 -2.59 -31.23 25.76
N ALA A 644 -2.76 -30.91 24.45
CA ALA A 644 -1.68 -31.00 23.48
C ALA A 644 -0.55 -30.02 23.77
N ARG A 645 -0.86 -28.79 24.23
CA ARG A 645 0.16 -27.82 24.68
C ARG A 645 0.92 -28.33 25.90
N ALA A 646 0.23 -28.97 26.83
CA ALA A 646 0.83 -29.49 28.07
C ALA A 646 1.85 -30.62 27.84
N LEU A 647 1.84 -31.28 26.68
CA LEU A 647 2.86 -32.25 26.30
C LEU A 647 4.26 -31.63 26.11
N TYR A 648 4.33 -30.31 25.98
CA TYR A 648 5.56 -29.56 25.66
C TYR A 648 5.85 -28.45 26.68
N PRO A 649 6.13 -28.82 27.95
CA PRO A 649 6.29 -27.87 29.06
C PRO A 649 7.50 -26.95 28.89
N ASP A 650 8.50 -27.32 28.09
CA ASP A 650 9.71 -26.56 27.84
C ASP A 650 9.64 -25.62 26.60
N CYS A 651 8.48 -25.62 25.92
CA CYS A 651 8.27 -24.78 24.73
C CYS A 651 7.37 -23.58 25.06
N SER A 652 7.72 -22.44 24.52
CA SER A 652 6.87 -21.24 24.52
C SER A 652 5.70 -21.40 23.54
N LEU A 653 4.69 -20.51 23.63
CA LEU A 653 3.64 -20.47 22.59
C LEU A 653 4.21 -20.01 21.25
N ALA A 654 5.31 -19.23 21.23
CA ALA A 654 6.00 -18.88 19.99
C ALA A 654 6.49 -20.14 19.26
N ASP A 655 7.13 -21.06 19.99
CA ASP A 655 7.66 -22.30 19.42
C ASP A 655 6.54 -23.24 18.95
N LEU A 656 5.47 -23.37 19.75
CA LEU A 656 4.35 -24.25 19.47
C LEU A 656 3.46 -23.79 18.31
N TYR A 657 3.44 -22.50 18.00
CA TYR A 657 2.54 -21.91 16.99
C TYR A 657 3.27 -21.42 15.74
N ASP A 658 4.54 -21.65 15.61
CA ASP A 658 5.22 -21.48 14.33
C ASP A 658 4.75 -22.56 13.34
N GLU A 659 4.42 -22.18 12.11
CA GLU A 659 3.82 -23.10 11.14
C GLU A 659 4.76 -24.24 10.76
N LEU A 660 6.07 -24.03 10.83
CA LEU A 660 7.09 -25.02 10.50
C LEU A 660 7.34 -26.02 11.65
N THR A 661 7.22 -25.55 12.88
CA THR A 661 7.58 -26.34 14.09
C THR A 661 6.39 -26.80 14.90
N MET A 662 5.16 -26.44 14.54
CA MET A 662 3.93 -26.79 15.25
C MET A 662 3.79 -28.33 15.40
N PRO A 663 3.72 -28.86 16.65
CA PRO A 663 3.63 -30.29 16.90
C PRO A 663 2.39 -30.94 16.26
N PRO A 664 2.51 -32.18 15.74
CA PRO A 664 1.40 -32.87 15.08
C PRO A 664 0.16 -33.03 15.97
N GLU A 665 0.33 -33.27 17.28
CA GLU A 665 -0.75 -33.42 18.27
C GLU A 665 -1.52 -32.11 18.41
N LEU A 666 -0.80 -30.97 18.51
CA LEU A 666 -1.41 -29.65 18.61
C LEU A 666 -2.13 -29.28 17.31
N ARG A 667 -1.53 -29.56 16.16
CA ARG A 667 -2.14 -29.35 14.85
C ARG A 667 -3.44 -30.16 14.69
N LYS A 668 -3.44 -31.46 15.11
CA LYS A 668 -4.64 -32.30 15.07
C LYS A 668 -5.74 -31.79 16.01
N ALA A 669 -5.37 -31.32 17.21
CA ALA A 669 -6.32 -30.76 18.18
C ALA A 669 -6.99 -29.50 17.61
N HIS A 670 -6.22 -28.58 17.02
CA HIS A 670 -6.78 -27.39 16.33
C HIS A 670 -7.68 -27.75 15.17
N GLN A 671 -7.28 -28.70 14.32
CA GLN A 671 -8.12 -29.15 13.20
C GLN A 671 -9.44 -29.80 13.67
N ALA A 672 -9.42 -30.51 14.78
CA ALA A 672 -10.64 -31.06 15.38
C ALA A 672 -11.55 -29.96 15.92
N ASN A 673 -10.97 -28.93 16.55
CA ASN A 673 -11.69 -27.75 17.03
C ASN A 673 -12.28 -26.95 15.88
N ASP A 674 -11.52 -26.72 14.78
CA ASP A 674 -11.99 -26.04 13.58
C ASP A 674 -13.23 -26.71 13.01
N ARG A 675 -13.20 -28.06 12.90
CA ARG A 675 -14.36 -28.84 12.42
C ARG A 675 -15.58 -28.70 13.35
N ALA A 676 -15.38 -28.73 14.65
CA ALA A 676 -16.45 -28.56 15.63
C ALA A 676 -17.09 -27.17 15.55
N VAL A 677 -16.27 -26.12 15.37
CA VAL A 677 -16.75 -24.75 15.22
C VAL A 677 -17.47 -24.56 13.88
N MET A 678 -16.93 -25.09 12.76
CA MET A 678 -17.59 -25.05 11.45
C MET A 678 -18.94 -25.78 11.47
N ASP A 679 -19.08 -26.89 12.24
CA ASP A 679 -20.35 -27.60 12.44
C ASP A 679 -21.38 -26.72 13.20
N ALA A 680 -20.92 -25.89 14.16
CA ALA A 680 -21.77 -24.95 14.87
C ALA A 680 -22.31 -23.82 13.96
N TYR A 681 -21.54 -23.44 12.92
CA TYR A 681 -22.01 -22.53 11.86
C TYR A 681 -22.86 -23.22 10.80
N ARG A 682 -23.04 -24.53 10.88
CA ARG A 682 -23.75 -25.36 9.88
C ARG A 682 -23.15 -25.27 8.47
N PHE A 683 -21.86 -25.00 8.37
CA PHE A 683 -21.19 -25.02 7.08
C PHE A 683 -21.24 -26.41 6.48
N ILE A 684 -21.78 -26.49 5.25
CA ILE A 684 -22.02 -27.78 4.60
C ILE A 684 -20.67 -28.47 4.29
N LYS A 685 -20.56 -29.75 4.61
CA LYS A 685 -19.37 -30.55 4.26
C LYS A 685 -19.14 -30.58 2.76
N GLY A 686 -17.89 -30.43 2.34
CA GLY A 686 -17.51 -30.39 0.93
C GLY A 686 -17.67 -29.02 0.24
N THR A 687 -18.21 -27.99 0.89
CA THR A 687 -18.28 -26.64 0.34
C THR A 687 -16.99 -25.85 0.55
N ALA A 688 -16.80 -24.82 -0.28
CA ALA A 688 -15.65 -23.93 -0.19
C ALA A 688 -15.50 -23.24 1.19
N ALA A 689 -16.60 -23.01 1.92
CA ALA A 689 -16.58 -22.41 3.25
C ALA A 689 -15.77 -23.23 4.27
N ARG A 690 -15.60 -24.56 4.06
CA ARG A 690 -14.78 -25.42 4.92
C ARG A 690 -13.34 -25.60 4.46
N THR A 691 -13.04 -25.30 3.20
CA THR A 691 -11.74 -25.58 2.59
C THR A 691 -10.96 -24.33 2.23
N SER A 692 -11.65 -23.20 2.03
CA SER A 692 -11.07 -21.90 1.67
C SER A 692 -11.36 -20.86 2.75
N GLU A 693 -10.32 -20.21 3.23
CA GLU A 693 -10.44 -19.13 4.21
C GLU A 693 -11.26 -17.94 3.69
N SER A 694 -11.04 -17.56 2.44
CA SER A 694 -11.79 -16.45 1.81
C SER A 694 -13.28 -16.77 1.70
N ALA A 695 -13.64 -18.00 1.35
CA ALA A 695 -15.04 -18.44 1.31
C ALA A 695 -15.65 -18.52 2.70
N CYS A 696 -14.91 -18.97 3.71
CA CYS A 696 -15.35 -18.95 5.11
C CYS A 696 -15.67 -17.53 5.56
N VAL A 697 -14.77 -16.57 5.29
CA VAL A 697 -14.98 -15.17 5.65
C VAL A 697 -16.17 -14.57 4.88
N ALA A 698 -16.37 -14.92 3.61
CA ALA A 698 -17.53 -14.45 2.84
C ALA A 698 -18.85 -14.90 3.48
N GLU A 699 -18.94 -16.16 3.96
CA GLU A 699 -20.12 -16.63 4.67
C GLU A 699 -20.29 -15.91 6.04
N LEU A 700 -19.21 -15.67 6.76
CA LEU A 700 -19.25 -14.91 8.01
C LEU A 700 -19.73 -13.45 7.77
N MET A 701 -19.34 -12.81 6.67
CA MET A 701 -19.80 -11.48 6.32
C MET A 701 -21.29 -11.44 5.99
N LYS A 702 -21.83 -12.47 5.32
CA LYS A 702 -23.27 -12.61 5.11
C LYS A 702 -24.03 -12.75 6.43
N LEU A 703 -23.52 -13.59 7.35
CA LEU A 703 -24.10 -13.75 8.69
C LEU A 703 -24.03 -12.45 9.50
N TYR A 704 -22.95 -11.69 9.37
CA TYR A 704 -22.82 -10.39 10.01
C TYR A 704 -23.89 -9.41 9.51
N GLN A 705 -24.08 -9.30 8.18
CA GLN A 705 -25.12 -8.45 7.60
C GLN A 705 -26.51 -8.83 8.08
N GLN A 706 -26.84 -10.12 8.10
CA GLN A 706 -28.13 -10.61 8.61
C GLN A 706 -28.36 -10.15 10.06
N LYS A 707 -27.36 -10.36 10.93
CA LYS A 707 -27.45 -9.94 12.35
C LYS A 707 -27.59 -8.42 12.52
N VAL A 708 -26.85 -7.63 11.74
CA VAL A 708 -27.00 -6.17 11.78
C VAL A 708 -28.39 -5.74 11.34
N SER A 709 -28.91 -6.31 10.25
CA SER A 709 -30.26 -6.03 9.77
C SER A 709 -31.39 -6.44 10.76
N GLU A 710 -31.12 -7.47 11.59
CA GLU A 710 -32.04 -7.87 12.68
C GLU A 710 -32.01 -6.91 13.86
N LEU A 711 -30.87 -6.29 14.14
CA LEU A 711 -30.69 -5.30 15.22
C LEU A 711 -31.23 -3.92 14.87
N GLU A 712 -31.31 -3.58 13.58
CA GLU A 712 -31.85 -2.32 13.08
C GLU A 712 -33.39 -2.31 12.94
N LYS A 713 -34.01 -3.48 12.98
CA LYS A 713 -35.47 -3.68 13.04
C LYS A 713 -35.99 -3.66 14.47
#